data_bbcb32cc7ac22fab2e7ed6f160b1c76b
#
_entry.id   bbcb32cc7ac22fab2e7ed6f160b1c76b
#
_cell.length_a   1.000
_cell.length_b   1.000
_cell.length_c   1.000
_cell.angle_alpha   90.00
_cell.angle_beta   90.00
_cell.angle_gamma   90.00
#
_symmetry.space_group_name_H-M   'P 1'
#
loop_
_entity.id
_entity.type
_entity.pdbx_description
1 polymer ?
#
loop_
_entity_poly.entity_id
_entity_poly.type
_entity_poly.pdbx_seq_one_letter_code
_entity_poly.pdbx_strand_id
1 'polypeptide(L)'
;MAQEKAKVVHGPGPRGVGGPRPKVENPGKLLKRIMGEVFRHYLPHCIIVLFCIVASAMANVQASLFLQTLVDDYIVPMTQQANPDFAPLLGALLKVGCIYLVGIIAAWCNSRIMVNVTQGTLRNLRVQLFTHMESLPIKYFDQHPHGDIMSVYTNDVDTLRQMLSQSIPQLISSAITIVSVFVSMCVLDIRLTVVTMLMVALMLFTTKKITSQSGKYFIAQQRDLGKLNGYIEEMMEGQKVVKVFTHEQKTLAGFRELNDKLKDSAKQANSYANIIMPVTAQLGNVSYAVCALVGAAMAVGNVGGMTLGTVMAFLALNKSFNMPISQVSMQANSIIMALAGAERIFKMMDAPSEADEGYVTLVNAKYDRDDNLVETEERTGIWAWKHPHHDGTTTYHKLAGDITFTGVDFGYVPEKTVLHDINLYGRPGQKIAFVGSTGAGKTTITNLINRFYDISDGKIRYDGINIQKIRKSDLRRSLGIVLQDTHLFTGTVMENIRYGRLDASDEECIAAAKLANANGFIQRLPDGYNTMLTGDGANLSQGQRQLLAIARAAVADPPVLILDEATSSIDTRTEALVQRGMDGLMYGRTSFVIAHRLSTVRNADCIVVLEQGRIIERGSHDELIAKKGKYYQLYTGNLAEN
;
A
#
# COMPACT_ATOMS: atom_id res chain seq x y z
N MET A 1 33.73 1.53 28.81
CA MET A 1 33.55 0.48 27.82
C MET A 1 32.06 0.11 27.84
N ALA A 2 31.21 0.91 27.23
CA ALA A 2 29.77 0.70 27.13
C ALA A 2 29.45 0.47 25.64
N GLN A 3 29.05 -0.76 25.31
CA GLN A 3 28.49 -1.09 24.01
C GLN A 3 27.10 -0.45 23.90
N GLU A 4 26.99 0.60 23.12
CA GLU A 4 25.73 1.22 22.76
C GLU A 4 25.04 0.30 21.74
N LYS A 5 24.00 -0.39 22.21
CA LYS A 5 23.15 -1.25 21.37
C LYS A 5 22.39 -0.39 20.39
N ALA A 6 22.74 -0.51 19.10
CA ALA A 6 21.94 0.02 18.02
C ALA A 6 20.51 -0.52 18.14
N LYS A 7 19.53 0.37 18.32
CA LYS A 7 18.10 0.03 18.27
C LYS A 7 17.77 -0.32 16.81
N VAL A 8 17.62 -1.61 16.54
CA VAL A 8 16.97 -2.10 15.33
C VAL A 8 15.52 -1.65 15.42
N VAL A 9 15.13 -0.73 14.57
CA VAL A 9 13.72 -0.32 14.41
C VAL A 9 13.04 -1.46 13.66
N HIS A 10 12.38 -2.33 14.40
CA HIS A 10 11.51 -3.36 13.82
C HIS A 10 10.30 -2.65 13.19
N GLY A 11 10.14 -2.78 11.89
CA GLY A 11 8.92 -2.40 11.19
C GLY A 11 7.72 -3.15 11.79
N PRO A 12 6.52 -2.56 11.82
CA PRO A 12 5.33 -3.24 12.31
C PRO A 12 4.99 -4.39 11.37
N GLY A 13 5.13 -5.64 11.84
CA GLY A 13 4.64 -6.83 11.15
C GLY A 13 3.13 -6.75 10.86
N PRO A 14 2.57 -7.61 9.99
CA PRO A 14 1.19 -7.54 9.55
C PRO A 14 0.25 -7.52 10.77
N ARG A 15 -0.46 -6.40 10.95
CA ARG A 15 -1.40 -6.20 12.06
C ARG A 15 -2.60 -7.09 11.85
N GLY A 16 -2.62 -8.24 12.53
CA GLY A 16 -3.80 -9.09 12.65
C GLY A 16 -4.99 -8.31 13.23
N VAL A 17 -6.20 -8.66 12.82
CA VAL A 17 -7.48 -8.11 13.28
C VAL A 17 -7.57 -8.26 14.81
N GLY A 18 -7.32 -7.18 15.61
CA GLY A 18 -7.47 -7.22 17.06
C GLY A 18 -6.44 -6.44 17.90
N GLY A 19 -5.54 -5.66 17.30
CA GLY A 19 -4.66 -4.73 18.03
C GLY A 19 -5.45 -3.64 18.79
N PRO A 20 -4.81 -2.85 19.67
CA PRO A 20 -5.46 -1.71 20.32
C PRO A 20 -6.09 -0.87 19.21
N ARG A 21 -7.38 -0.50 19.41
CA ARG A 21 -8.16 0.23 18.40
C ARG A 21 -7.29 1.36 17.86
N PRO A 22 -7.02 1.41 16.55
CA PRO A 22 -6.22 2.49 15.99
C PRO A 22 -6.92 3.81 16.34
N LYS A 23 -6.20 4.72 16.97
CA LYS A 23 -6.69 6.08 17.23
C LYS A 23 -6.72 6.79 15.88
N VAL A 24 -7.89 6.88 15.29
CA VAL A 24 -8.15 7.70 14.11
C VAL A 24 -8.23 9.14 14.56
N GLU A 25 -7.37 10.01 14.03
CA GLU A 25 -7.29 11.41 14.51
C GLU A 25 -8.58 12.20 14.25
N ASN A 26 -9.24 12.02 13.11
CA ASN A 26 -10.46 12.76 12.74
C ASN A 26 -11.44 11.87 11.97
N PRO A 27 -12.18 10.95 12.65
CA PRO A 27 -13.05 9.98 11.97
C PRO A 27 -14.16 10.62 11.14
N GLY A 28 -14.72 11.75 11.60
CA GLY A 28 -15.77 12.46 10.86
C GLY A 28 -15.26 13.11 9.56
N LYS A 29 -14.04 13.66 9.55
CA LYS A 29 -13.42 14.26 8.36
C LYS A 29 -13.10 13.17 7.32
N LEU A 30 -12.58 12.03 7.77
CA LEU A 30 -12.29 10.88 6.91
C LEU A 30 -13.57 10.30 6.30
N LEU A 31 -14.60 10.06 7.12
CA LEU A 31 -15.88 9.58 6.62
C LEU A 31 -16.49 10.54 5.59
N LYS A 32 -16.46 11.85 5.86
CA LYS A 32 -16.92 12.87 4.92
C LYS A 32 -16.15 12.82 3.60
N ARG A 33 -14.83 12.61 3.63
CA ARG A 33 -13.99 12.51 2.43
C ARG A 33 -14.35 11.25 1.63
N ILE A 34 -14.48 10.09 2.28
CA ILE A 34 -14.88 8.84 1.63
C ILE A 34 -16.27 8.99 0.99
N MET A 35 -17.23 9.50 1.75
CA MET A 35 -18.59 9.71 1.23
C MET A 35 -18.62 10.75 0.12
N GLY A 36 -17.75 11.75 0.16
CA GLY A 36 -17.56 12.71 -0.93
C GLY A 36 -17.15 12.05 -2.24
N GLU A 37 -16.20 11.11 -2.21
CA GLU A 37 -15.81 10.33 -3.39
C GLU A 37 -16.95 9.45 -3.91
N VAL A 38 -17.70 8.80 -3.02
CA VAL A 38 -18.88 8.01 -3.40
C VAL A 38 -19.96 8.89 -4.03
N PHE A 39 -20.33 9.99 -3.38
CA PHE A 39 -21.41 10.86 -3.85
C PHE A 39 -21.07 11.61 -5.14
N ARG A 40 -19.81 11.94 -5.36
CA ARG A 40 -19.35 12.61 -6.58
C ARG A 40 -19.72 11.82 -7.85
N HIS A 41 -19.70 10.49 -7.78
CA HIS A 41 -19.92 9.64 -8.95
C HIS A 41 -21.22 8.83 -8.88
N TYR A 42 -21.73 8.54 -7.67
CA TYR A 42 -22.82 7.57 -7.47
C TYR A 42 -24.00 8.10 -6.65
N LEU A 43 -24.17 9.42 -6.52
CA LEU A 43 -25.27 10.02 -5.74
C LEU A 43 -26.65 9.48 -6.11
N PRO A 44 -27.05 9.37 -7.41
CA PRO A 44 -28.36 8.82 -7.77
C PRO A 44 -28.55 7.38 -7.29
N HIS A 45 -27.49 6.56 -7.39
CA HIS A 45 -27.52 5.18 -6.93
C HIS A 45 -27.70 5.08 -5.41
N CYS A 46 -27.03 5.96 -4.64
CA CYS A 46 -27.16 6.02 -3.19
C CYS A 46 -28.58 6.43 -2.76
N ILE A 47 -29.23 7.33 -3.50
CA ILE A 47 -30.63 7.71 -3.24
C ILE A 47 -31.55 6.52 -3.47
N ILE A 48 -31.39 5.79 -4.57
CA ILE A 48 -32.19 4.57 -4.85
C ILE A 48 -31.94 3.51 -3.77
N VAL A 49 -30.68 3.31 -3.34
CA VAL A 49 -30.33 2.40 -2.24
C VAL A 49 -31.06 2.78 -0.95
N LEU A 50 -31.04 4.06 -0.58
CA LEU A 50 -31.76 4.53 0.61
C LEU A 50 -33.25 4.26 0.52
N PHE A 51 -33.88 4.52 -0.63
CA PHE A 51 -35.29 4.21 -0.87
C PHE A 51 -35.55 2.70 -0.76
N CYS A 52 -34.70 1.86 -1.32
CA CYS A 52 -34.81 0.40 -1.22
C CYS A 52 -34.67 -0.09 0.24
N ILE A 53 -33.79 0.51 1.03
CA ILE A 53 -33.61 0.16 2.45
C ILE A 53 -34.89 0.53 3.22
N VAL A 54 -35.46 1.72 3.00
CA VAL A 54 -36.70 2.16 3.63
C VAL A 54 -37.88 1.24 3.25
N ALA A 55 -38.02 0.94 1.96
CA ALA A 55 -39.09 0.06 1.47
C ALA A 55 -38.98 -1.36 2.09
N SER A 56 -37.78 -1.92 2.15
CA SER A 56 -37.57 -3.23 2.77
C SER A 56 -37.87 -3.21 4.29
N ALA A 57 -37.41 -2.17 5.01
CA ALA A 57 -37.69 -2.02 6.44
C ALA A 57 -39.19 -1.87 6.72
N MET A 58 -39.88 -1.05 5.93
CA MET A 58 -41.34 -0.87 6.06
C MET A 58 -42.11 -2.16 5.76
N ALA A 59 -41.68 -2.94 4.74
CA ALA A 59 -42.29 -4.23 4.45
C ALA A 59 -42.16 -5.21 5.64
N ASN A 60 -41.03 -5.25 6.31
CA ASN A 60 -40.82 -6.08 7.50
C ASN A 60 -41.70 -5.65 8.69
N VAL A 61 -41.87 -4.33 8.89
CA VAL A 61 -42.73 -3.81 9.97
C VAL A 61 -44.19 -4.11 9.68
N GLN A 62 -44.67 -3.87 8.46
CA GLN A 62 -46.04 -4.18 8.04
C GLN A 62 -46.36 -5.66 8.19
N ALA A 63 -45.42 -6.53 7.91
CA ALA A 63 -45.59 -7.96 8.13
C ALA A 63 -45.79 -8.33 9.60
N SER A 64 -45.10 -7.64 10.53
CA SER A 64 -45.29 -7.85 11.98
C SER A 64 -46.63 -7.29 12.44
N LEU A 65 -47.04 -6.12 11.95
CA LEU A 65 -48.35 -5.51 12.27
C LEU A 65 -49.53 -6.32 11.71
N PHE A 66 -49.35 -6.96 10.55
CA PHE A 66 -50.37 -7.79 9.95
C PHE A 66 -50.82 -8.96 10.86
N LEU A 67 -49.97 -9.41 11.79
CA LEU A 67 -50.35 -10.44 12.77
C LEU A 67 -51.53 -10.00 13.63
N GLN A 68 -51.64 -8.72 13.97
CA GLN A 68 -52.80 -8.18 14.66
C GLN A 68 -54.04 -8.33 13.83
N THR A 69 -54.03 -7.78 12.60
CA THR A 69 -55.17 -7.87 11.65
C THR A 69 -55.54 -9.34 11.38
N LEU A 70 -54.55 -10.20 11.19
CA LEU A 70 -54.80 -11.62 10.93
C LEU A 70 -55.55 -12.29 12.07
N VAL A 71 -55.19 -12.02 13.31
CA VAL A 71 -55.81 -12.65 14.47
C VAL A 71 -57.14 -12.00 14.80
N ASP A 72 -57.18 -10.68 14.93
CA ASP A 72 -58.36 -9.96 15.43
C ASP A 72 -59.47 -9.84 14.38
N ASP A 73 -59.13 -9.62 13.10
CA ASP A 73 -60.15 -9.36 12.07
C ASP A 73 -60.56 -10.63 11.30
N TYR A 74 -59.71 -11.67 11.27
CA TYR A 74 -59.99 -12.90 10.49
C TYR A 74 -60.09 -14.13 11.38
N ILE A 75 -59.04 -14.49 12.18
CA ILE A 75 -59.06 -15.76 12.91
C ILE A 75 -60.10 -15.78 14.00
N VAL A 76 -60.12 -14.79 14.90
CA VAL A 76 -61.10 -14.76 16.03
C VAL A 76 -62.53 -14.76 15.55
N PRO A 77 -62.96 -13.93 14.56
CA PRO A 77 -64.32 -13.98 14.03
C PRO A 77 -64.68 -15.31 13.35
N MET A 78 -63.71 -15.92 12.62
CA MET A 78 -63.93 -17.21 11.95
C MET A 78 -64.13 -18.37 12.93
N THR A 79 -63.47 -18.36 14.09
CA THR A 79 -63.66 -19.39 15.13
C THR A 79 -65.05 -19.37 15.76
N GLN A 80 -65.82 -18.27 15.61
CA GLN A 80 -67.15 -18.13 16.12
C GLN A 80 -68.22 -18.49 15.10
N GLN A 81 -67.83 -18.80 13.84
CA GLN A 81 -68.77 -19.16 12.75
C GLN A 81 -68.84 -20.66 12.57
N ALA A 82 -70.01 -21.23 12.36
CA ALA A 82 -70.21 -22.67 12.10
C ALA A 82 -69.63 -23.10 10.72
N ASN A 83 -69.65 -22.20 9.72
CA ASN A 83 -69.07 -22.39 8.37
C ASN A 83 -68.25 -21.15 8.00
N PRO A 84 -66.94 -21.09 8.29
CA PRO A 84 -66.14 -19.94 8.01
C PRO A 84 -65.83 -19.80 6.51
N ASP A 85 -66.01 -18.55 5.98
CA ASP A 85 -65.57 -18.21 4.63
C ASP A 85 -64.09 -17.79 4.64
N PHE A 86 -63.22 -18.55 3.92
CA PHE A 86 -61.78 -18.27 3.82
C PHE A 86 -61.41 -17.29 2.70
N ALA A 87 -62.32 -16.86 1.84
CA ALA A 87 -62.02 -15.97 0.73
C ALA A 87 -61.44 -14.60 1.18
N PRO A 88 -61.97 -13.92 2.24
CA PRO A 88 -61.40 -12.68 2.76
C PRO A 88 -60.00 -12.86 3.32
N LEU A 89 -59.74 -13.98 4.02
CA LEU A 89 -58.44 -14.32 4.55
C LEU A 89 -57.39 -14.50 3.44
N LEU A 90 -57.76 -15.23 2.36
CA LEU A 90 -56.90 -15.40 1.20
C LEU A 90 -56.54 -14.06 0.54
N GLY A 91 -57.52 -13.15 0.42
CA GLY A 91 -57.29 -11.80 -0.09
C GLY A 91 -56.30 -10.99 0.76
N ALA A 92 -56.38 -11.10 2.09
CA ALA A 92 -55.47 -10.44 3.01
C ALA A 92 -54.04 -11.03 2.93
N LEU A 93 -53.91 -12.37 2.85
CA LEU A 93 -52.61 -13.04 2.68
C LEU A 93 -51.95 -12.67 1.36
N LEU A 94 -52.72 -12.54 0.26
CA LEU A 94 -52.16 -12.08 -1.03
C LEU A 94 -51.67 -10.65 -0.96
N LYS A 95 -52.36 -9.74 -0.28
CA LYS A 95 -51.88 -8.35 -0.07
C LYS A 95 -50.53 -8.31 0.65
N VAL A 96 -50.41 -9.06 1.74
CA VAL A 96 -49.15 -9.13 2.50
C VAL A 96 -48.05 -9.83 1.70
N GLY A 97 -48.41 -10.86 0.93
CA GLY A 97 -47.50 -11.50 -0.01
C GLY A 97 -46.91 -10.52 -1.04
N CYS A 98 -47.76 -9.61 -1.57
CA CYS A 98 -47.25 -8.53 -2.45
C CYS A 98 -46.31 -7.56 -1.73
N ILE A 99 -46.60 -7.19 -0.47
CA ILE A 99 -45.72 -6.33 0.33
C ILE A 99 -44.38 -6.99 0.57
N TYR A 100 -44.34 -8.28 0.92
CA TYR A 100 -43.10 -9.04 1.05
C TYR A 100 -42.35 -9.12 -0.27
N LEU A 101 -43.03 -9.33 -1.39
CA LEU A 101 -42.39 -9.37 -2.70
C LEU A 101 -41.70 -8.04 -3.03
N VAL A 102 -42.36 -6.91 -2.75
CA VAL A 102 -41.73 -5.58 -2.88
C VAL A 102 -40.49 -5.45 -1.97
N GLY A 103 -40.60 -5.90 -0.72
CA GLY A 103 -39.47 -5.91 0.22
C GLY A 103 -38.27 -6.74 -0.27
N ILE A 104 -38.52 -7.93 -0.83
CA ILE A 104 -37.51 -8.81 -1.40
C ILE A 104 -36.83 -8.16 -2.62
N ILE A 105 -37.62 -7.61 -3.55
CA ILE A 105 -37.13 -6.92 -4.73
C ILE A 105 -36.28 -5.71 -4.31
N ALA A 106 -36.74 -4.93 -3.34
CA ALA A 106 -35.98 -3.79 -2.81
C ALA A 106 -34.67 -4.22 -2.18
N ALA A 107 -34.66 -5.29 -1.38
CA ALA A 107 -33.44 -5.84 -0.79
C ALA A 107 -32.45 -6.33 -1.85
N TRP A 108 -32.95 -7.01 -2.89
CA TRP A 108 -32.13 -7.47 -4.01
C TRP A 108 -31.54 -6.29 -4.80
N CYS A 109 -32.35 -5.29 -5.14
CA CYS A 109 -31.90 -4.06 -5.82
C CYS A 109 -30.86 -3.32 -5.02
N ASN A 110 -31.07 -3.13 -3.70
CA ASN A 110 -30.10 -2.54 -2.80
C ASN A 110 -28.74 -3.26 -2.89
N SER A 111 -28.73 -4.58 -2.74
CA SER A 111 -27.50 -5.38 -2.78
C SER A 111 -26.81 -5.27 -4.15
N ARG A 112 -27.57 -5.33 -5.24
CA ARG A 112 -27.03 -5.26 -6.60
C ARG A 112 -26.42 -3.89 -6.93
N ILE A 113 -27.11 -2.81 -6.54
CA ILE A 113 -26.64 -1.44 -6.75
C ILE A 113 -25.39 -1.17 -5.90
N MET A 114 -25.38 -1.62 -4.63
CA MET A 114 -24.22 -1.42 -3.75
C MET A 114 -22.95 -2.10 -4.25
N VAL A 115 -23.05 -3.25 -4.92
CA VAL A 115 -21.90 -3.87 -5.58
C VAL A 115 -21.31 -2.92 -6.63
N ASN A 116 -22.14 -2.35 -7.50
CA ASN A 116 -21.67 -1.44 -8.55
C ASN A 116 -21.05 -0.16 -7.96
N VAL A 117 -21.72 0.45 -6.97
CA VAL A 117 -21.20 1.64 -6.25
C VAL A 117 -19.85 1.36 -5.60
N THR A 118 -19.77 0.26 -4.86
CA THR A 118 -18.56 -0.10 -4.13
C THR A 118 -17.40 -0.40 -5.09
N GLN A 119 -17.60 -1.30 -6.05
CA GLN A 119 -16.53 -1.70 -6.96
C GLN A 119 -16.07 -0.54 -7.87
N GLY A 120 -17.01 0.30 -8.32
CA GLY A 120 -16.68 1.49 -9.10
C GLY A 120 -15.89 2.52 -8.29
N THR A 121 -16.27 2.78 -7.04
CA THR A 121 -15.52 3.67 -6.14
C THR A 121 -14.11 3.14 -5.89
N LEU A 122 -13.96 1.85 -5.59
CA LEU A 122 -12.65 1.23 -5.34
C LEU A 122 -11.77 1.21 -6.59
N ARG A 123 -12.35 0.99 -7.78
CA ARG A 123 -11.60 1.11 -9.04
C ARG A 123 -11.01 2.51 -9.18
N ASN A 124 -11.84 3.54 -9.00
CA ASN A 124 -11.39 4.92 -9.12
C ASN A 124 -10.31 5.26 -8.08
N LEU A 125 -10.51 4.82 -6.84
CA LEU A 125 -9.55 5.03 -5.76
C LEU A 125 -8.19 4.35 -6.06
N ARG A 126 -8.19 3.11 -6.57
CA ARG A 126 -6.96 2.42 -6.95
C ARG A 126 -6.23 3.13 -8.09
N VAL A 127 -6.97 3.62 -9.08
CA VAL A 127 -6.36 4.38 -10.20
C VAL A 127 -5.74 5.67 -9.68
N GLN A 128 -6.46 6.45 -8.86
CA GLN A 128 -5.93 7.68 -8.25
C GLN A 128 -4.68 7.40 -7.39
N LEU A 129 -4.75 6.36 -6.56
CA LEU A 129 -3.67 5.96 -5.66
C LEU A 129 -2.42 5.55 -6.46
N PHE A 130 -2.58 4.75 -7.51
CA PHE A 130 -1.47 4.32 -8.35
C PHE A 130 -0.86 5.49 -9.14
N THR A 131 -1.71 6.32 -9.77
CA THR A 131 -1.24 7.51 -10.49
C THR A 131 -0.47 8.45 -9.57
N HIS A 132 -0.95 8.63 -8.32
CA HIS A 132 -0.25 9.46 -7.35
C HIS A 132 1.06 8.81 -6.89
N MET A 133 1.09 7.49 -6.66
CA MET A 133 2.30 6.75 -6.30
C MET A 133 3.42 6.96 -7.33
N GLU A 134 3.10 6.92 -8.63
CA GLU A 134 4.08 7.17 -9.70
C GLU A 134 4.64 8.62 -9.68
N SER A 135 3.94 9.55 -9.05
CA SER A 135 4.38 10.94 -8.91
C SER A 135 5.21 11.21 -7.65
N LEU A 136 5.34 10.24 -6.75
CA LEU A 136 6.05 10.42 -5.49
C LEU A 136 7.57 10.40 -5.68
N PRO A 137 8.33 11.20 -4.88
CA PRO A 137 9.78 11.19 -4.94
C PRO A 137 10.36 9.87 -4.40
N ILE A 138 11.54 9.48 -4.85
CA ILE A 138 12.27 8.28 -4.35
C ILE A 138 12.41 8.31 -2.82
N LYS A 139 12.61 9.49 -2.23
CA LYS A 139 12.62 9.69 -0.78
C LYS A 139 11.44 9.03 -0.06
N TYR A 140 10.26 9.04 -0.68
CA TYR A 140 9.07 8.40 -0.08
C TYR A 140 9.25 6.88 0.04
N PHE A 141 9.76 6.23 -1.00
CA PHE A 141 9.99 4.79 -1.04
C PHE A 141 11.14 4.36 -0.12
N ASP A 142 12.18 5.19 0.02
CA ASP A 142 13.28 4.94 0.94
C ASP A 142 12.86 5.03 2.42
N GLN A 143 11.83 5.84 2.72
CA GLN A 143 11.30 6.03 4.08
C GLN A 143 10.16 5.08 4.46
N HIS A 144 9.55 4.41 3.48
CA HIS A 144 8.39 3.53 3.70
C HIS A 144 8.70 2.12 3.18
N PRO A 145 8.62 1.08 4.02
CA PRO A 145 8.80 -0.30 3.57
C PRO A 145 7.79 -0.66 2.46
N HIS A 146 8.25 -1.36 1.43
CA HIS A 146 7.39 -1.79 0.31
C HIS A 146 6.17 -2.59 0.78
N GLY A 147 6.32 -3.40 1.85
CA GLY A 147 5.22 -4.14 2.45
C GLY A 147 4.11 -3.25 3.03
N ASP A 148 4.47 -2.10 3.61
CA ASP A 148 3.49 -1.13 4.13
C ASP A 148 2.73 -0.47 2.98
N ILE A 149 3.42 -0.07 1.92
CA ILE A 149 2.80 0.47 0.70
C ILE A 149 1.86 -0.56 0.08
N MET A 150 2.31 -1.81 -0.07
CA MET A 150 1.49 -2.89 -0.61
C MET A 150 0.25 -3.19 0.26
N SER A 151 0.37 -3.09 1.59
CA SER A 151 -0.74 -3.23 2.53
C SER A 151 -1.84 -2.18 2.30
N VAL A 152 -1.49 -0.97 1.86
CA VAL A 152 -2.47 0.07 1.48
C VAL A 152 -3.32 -0.40 0.30
N TYR A 153 -2.71 -1.00 -0.73
CA TYR A 153 -3.43 -1.48 -1.93
C TYR A 153 -4.28 -2.73 -1.67
N THR A 154 -3.86 -3.59 -0.76
CA THR A 154 -4.51 -4.87 -0.48
C THR A 154 -5.46 -4.78 0.71
N ASN A 155 -4.92 -4.67 1.92
CA ASN A 155 -5.69 -4.76 3.16
C ASN A 155 -6.57 -3.54 3.41
N ASP A 156 -6.03 -2.32 3.20
CA ASP A 156 -6.75 -1.10 3.51
C ASP A 156 -7.89 -0.83 2.52
N VAL A 157 -7.64 -1.08 1.24
CA VAL A 157 -8.69 -1.01 0.21
C VAL A 157 -9.77 -2.07 0.45
N ASP A 158 -9.42 -3.28 0.95
CA ASP A 158 -10.41 -4.31 1.26
C ASP A 158 -11.27 -3.97 2.48
N THR A 159 -10.69 -3.38 3.52
CA THR A 159 -11.47 -2.88 4.66
C THR A 159 -12.45 -1.77 4.26
N LEU A 160 -12.06 -0.88 3.33
CA LEU A 160 -12.98 0.10 2.73
C LEU A 160 -14.10 -0.58 1.94
N ARG A 161 -13.78 -1.62 1.17
CA ARG A 161 -14.78 -2.42 0.45
C ARG A 161 -15.85 -2.94 1.41
N GLN A 162 -15.42 -3.55 2.52
CA GLN A 162 -16.33 -4.10 3.53
C GLN A 162 -17.19 -3.00 4.17
N MET A 163 -16.60 -1.85 4.48
CA MET A 163 -17.33 -0.72 5.04
C MET A 163 -18.41 -0.20 4.07
N LEU A 164 -18.06 0.02 2.81
CA LEU A 164 -18.98 0.57 1.81
C LEU A 164 -20.06 -0.43 1.41
N SER A 165 -19.70 -1.71 1.18
CA SER A 165 -20.65 -2.72 0.69
C SER A 165 -21.57 -3.28 1.76
N GLN A 166 -21.13 -3.31 3.02
CA GLN A 166 -21.86 -4.00 4.09
C GLN A 166 -22.12 -3.09 5.29
N SER A 167 -21.08 -2.48 5.89
CA SER A 167 -21.22 -1.82 7.18
C SER A 167 -22.11 -0.58 7.12
N ILE A 168 -21.92 0.31 6.15
CA ILE A 168 -22.75 1.53 6.01
C ILE A 168 -24.20 1.18 5.67
N PRO A 169 -24.50 0.36 4.64
CA PRO A 169 -25.89 -0.02 4.34
C PRO A 169 -26.58 -0.72 5.51
N GLN A 170 -25.86 -1.61 6.22
CA GLN A 170 -26.40 -2.32 7.37
C GLN A 170 -26.70 -1.40 8.55
N LEU A 171 -25.83 -0.39 8.82
CA LEU A 171 -26.11 0.61 9.86
C LEU A 171 -27.35 1.45 9.53
N ILE A 172 -27.45 1.90 8.29
CA ILE A 172 -28.63 2.68 7.83
C ILE A 172 -29.89 1.82 7.95
N SER A 173 -29.86 0.58 7.47
CA SER A 173 -30.98 -0.36 7.57
C SER A 173 -31.36 -0.61 9.03
N SER A 174 -30.39 -0.87 9.90
CA SER A 174 -30.63 -1.11 11.34
C SER A 174 -31.23 0.12 12.01
N ALA A 175 -30.73 1.32 11.71
CA ALA A 175 -31.27 2.57 12.27
C ALA A 175 -32.74 2.79 11.85
N ILE A 176 -33.03 2.62 10.56
CA ILE A 176 -34.42 2.75 10.04
C ILE A 176 -35.32 1.69 10.68
N THR A 177 -34.86 0.44 10.77
CA THR A 177 -35.64 -0.64 11.38
C THR A 177 -35.91 -0.36 12.86
N ILE A 178 -34.89 0.04 13.64
CA ILE A 178 -35.06 0.37 15.06
C ILE A 178 -36.09 1.49 15.24
N VAL A 179 -36.00 2.59 14.46
CA VAL A 179 -36.95 3.71 14.56
C VAL A 179 -38.35 3.29 14.17
N SER A 180 -38.51 2.58 13.03
CA SER A 180 -39.82 2.15 12.54
C SER A 180 -40.50 1.16 13.49
N VAL A 181 -39.76 0.18 14.01
CA VAL A 181 -40.28 -0.78 14.98
C VAL A 181 -40.63 -0.10 16.30
N PHE A 182 -39.79 0.79 16.81
CA PHE A 182 -40.04 1.53 18.04
C PHE A 182 -41.30 2.38 17.94
N VAL A 183 -41.48 3.13 16.84
CA VAL A 183 -42.69 3.91 16.59
C VAL A 183 -43.94 3.00 16.53
N SER A 184 -43.83 1.87 15.81
CA SER A 184 -44.95 0.91 15.72
C SER A 184 -45.32 0.30 17.08
N MET A 185 -44.31 -0.02 17.92
CA MET A 185 -44.56 -0.51 19.28
C MET A 185 -45.24 0.53 20.16
N CYS A 186 -44.84 1.82 20.06
CA CYS A 186 -45.47 2.92 20.79
C CYS A 186 -46.95 3.13 20.35
N VAL A 187 -47.25 2.96 19.06
CA VAL A 187 -48.60 3.07 18.52
C VAL A 187 -49.47 1.91 18.96
N LEU A 188 -48.93 0.70 19.04
CA LEU A 188 -49.67 -0.48 19.49
C LEU A 188 -50.02 -0.41 20.98
N ASP A 189 -49.00 -0.28 21.83
CA ASP A 189 -49.19 -0.12 23.27
C ASP A 189 -47.90 0.45 23.93
N ILE A 190 -48.03 1.61 24.56
CA ILE A 190 -46.92 2.32 25.21
C ILE A 190 -46.42 1.58 26.46
N ARG A 191 -47.27 0.82 27.18
CA ARG A 191 -46.92 0.13 28.42
C ARG A 191 -45.99 -1.05 28.15
N LEU A 192 -46.35 -1.88 27.15
CA LEU A 192 -45.49 -2.97 26.68
C LEU A 192 -44.17 -2.43 26.09
N THR A 193 -44.20 -1.27 25.43
CA THR A 193 -43.03 -0.60 24.92
C THR A 193 -42.05 -0.22 26.05
N VAL A 194 -42.54 0.32 27.17
CA VAL A 194 -41.73 0.63 28.34
C VAL A 194 -41.08 -0.63 28.90
N VAL A 195 -41.81 -1.74 29.02
CA VAL A 195 -41.28 -3.04 29.47
C VAL A 195 -40.13 -3.50 28.53
N THR A 196 -40.34 -3.44 27.22
CA THR A 196 -39.31 -3.79 26.24
C THR A 196 -38.07 -2.91 26.37
N MET A 197 -38.27 -1.59 26.54
CA MET A 197 -37.12 -0.65 26.69
C MET A 197 -36.31 -0.91 27.96
N LEU A 198 -36.93 -1.30 29.06
CA LEU A 198 -36.23 -1.73 30.29
C LEU A 198 -35.39 -3.00 30.03
N MET A 199 -35.96 -3.97 29.31
CA MET A 199 -35.21 -5.20 28.95
C MET A 199 -34.06 -4.91 27.98
N VAL A 200 -34.23 -4.01 27.02
CA VAL A 200 -33.16 -3.56 26.11
C VAL A 200 -32.05 -2.84 26.89
N ALA A 201 -32.41 -1.97 27.85
CA ALA A 201 -31.43 -1.31 28.70
C ALA A 201 -30.59 -2.34 29.50
N LEU A 202 -31.24 -3.37 30.08
CA LEU A 202 -30.57 -4.48 30.75
C LEU A 202 -29.64 -5.25 29.82
N MET A 203 -30.10 -5.55 28.61
CA MET A 203 -29.32 -6.23 27.57
C MET A 203 -28.07 -5.41 27.20
N LEU A 204 -28.21 -4.11 26.94
CA LEU A 204 -27.08 -3.22 26.62
C LEU A 204 -26.09 -3.11 27.77
N PHE A 205 -26.56 -3.00 29.00
CA PHE A 205 -25.71 -2.97 30.19
C PHE A 205 -24.87 -4.27 30.34
N THR A 206 -25.54 -5.43 30.22
CA THR A 206 -24.89 -6.74 30.28
C THR A 206 -23.87 -6.94 29.18
N THR A 207 -24.24 -6.61 27.92
CA THR A 207 -23.35 -6.68 26.74
C THR A 207 -22.13 -5.78 26.93
N LYS A 208 -22.31 -4.53 27.39
CA LYS A 208 -21.22 -3.59 27.67
C LYS A 208 -20.23 -4.17 28.70
N LYS A 209 -20.73 -4.78 29.77
CA LYS A 209 -19.89 -5.38 30.82
C LYS A 209 -19.05 -6.55 30.29
N ILE A 210 -19.65 -7.46 29.52
CA ILE A 210 -18.96 -8.61 28.92
C ILE A 210 -17.93 -8.13 27.88
N THR A 211 -18.32 -7.22 26.97
CA THR A 211 -17.44 -6.68 25.91
C THR A 211 -16.22 -5.95 26.50
N SER A 212 -16.40 -5.23 27.62
CA SER A 212 -15.29 -4.54 28.28
C SER A 212 -14.24 -5.52 28.82
N GLN A 213 -14.66 -6.66 29.36
CA GLN A 213 -13.73 -7.71 29.80
C GLN A 213 -13.08 -8.43 28.62
N SER A 214 -13.86 -8.81 27.62
CA SER A 214 -13.36 -9.41 26.39
C SER A 214 -12.25 -8.57 25.76
N GLY A 215 -12.42 -7.25 25.67
CA GLY A 215 -11.46 -6.33 25.08
C GLY A 215 -10.08 -6.36 25.73
N LYS A 216 -10.01 -6.51 27.06
CA LYS A 216 -8.73 -6.62 27.79
C LYS A 216 -7.95 -7.89 27.38
N TYR A 217 -8.65 -9.01 27.27
CA TYR A 217 -8.02 -10.28 26.90
C TYR A 217 -7.66 -10.34 25.41
N PHE A 218 -8.42 -9.68 24.54
CA PHE A 218 -8.06 -9.56 23.12
C PHE A 218 -6.76 -8.77 22.93
N ILE A 219 -6.52 -7.72 23.72
CA ILE A 219 -5.25 -6.99 23.70
C ILE A 219 -4.09 -7.89 24.13
N ALA A 220 -4.28 -8.70 25.18
CA ALA A 220 -3.27 -9.66 25.62
C ALA A 220 -2.99 -10.72 24.54
N GLN A 221 -4.03 -11.33 23.97
CA GLN A 221 -3.93 -12.29 22.88
C GLN A 221 -3.15 -11.70 21.68
N GLN A 222 -3.45 -10.47 21.27
CA GLN A 222 -2.77 -9.84 20.15
C GLN A 222 -1.29 -9.59 20.41
N ARG A 223 -0.95 -9.17 21.63
CA ARG A 223 0.45 -9.02 22.05
C ARG A 223 1.20 -10.35 22.01
N ASP A 224 0.58 -11.43 22.52
CA ASP A 224 1.22 -12.73 22.60
C ASP A 224 1.33 -13.38 21.20
N LEU A 225 0.34 -13.15 20.32
CA LEU A 225 0.41 -13.51 18.89
C LEU A 225 1.55 -12.79 18.19
N GLY A 226 1.73 -11.49 18.44
CA GLY A 226 2.84 -10.73 17.87
C GLY A 226 4.20 -11.27 18.29
N LYS A 227 4.36 -11.68 19.56
CA LYS A 227 5.60 -12.31 20.04
C LYS A 227 5.85 -13.67 19.37
N LEU A 228 4.81 -14.48 19.21
CA LEU A 228 4.92 -15.78 18.56
C LEU A 228 5.30 -15.61 17.08
N ASN A 229 4.65 -14.70 16.37
CA ASN A 229 4.96 -14.43 14.96
C ASN A 229 6.40 -13.93 14.78
N GLY A 230 6.87 -13.00 15.63
CA GLY A 230 8.27 -12.54 15.56
C GLY A 230 9.26 -13.67 15.83
N TYR A 231 8.95 -14.59 16.75
CA TYR A 231 9.77 -15.77 16.97
C TYR A 231 9.79 -16.73 15.77
N ILE A 232 8.63 -16.94 15.12
CA ILE A 232 8.53 -17.77 13.91
C ILE A 232 9.39 -17.15 12.79
N GLU A 233 9.27 -15.84 12.55
CA GLU A 233 10.03 -15.10 11.53
C GLU A 233 11.54 -15.23 11.77
N GLU A 234 12.00 -14.98 13.01
CA GLU A 234 13.40 -15.12 13.41
C GLU A 234 13.93 -16.54 13.16
N MET A 235 13.15 -17.56 13.54
CA MET A 235 13.56 -18.95 13.34
C MET A 235 13.51 -19.38 11.88
N MET A 236 12.60 -18.85 11.06
CA MET A 236 12.55 -19.10 9.61
C MET A 236 13.76 -18.48 8.90
N GLU A 237 14.10 -17.24 9.20
CA GLU A 237 15.29 -16.58 8.66
C GLU A 237 16.58 -17.30 9.09
N GLY A 238 16.64 -17.67 10.37
CA GLY A 238 17.76 -18.41 10.97
C GLY A 238 17.75 -19.91 10.75
N GLN A 239 16.86 -20.50 9.92
CA GLN A 239 16.66 -21.94 9.83
C GLN A 239 17.95 -22.72 9.47
N LYS A 240 18.80 -22.15 8.60
CA LYS A 240 20.10 -22.77 8.26
C LYS A 240 21.00 -22.87 9.48
N VAL A 241 21.02 -21.84 10.35
CA VAL A 241 21.80 -21.81 11.58
C VAL A 241 21.25 -22.84 12.58
N VAL A 242 19.93 -22.88 12.78
CA VAL A 242 19.28 -23.88 13.64
C VAL A 242 19.67 -25.30 13.23
N LYS A 243 19.66 -25.58 11.90
CA LYS A 243 20.01 -26.91 11.34
C LYS A 243 21.48 -27.26 11.52
N VAL A 244 22.39 -26.33 11.21
CA VAL A 244 23.84 -26.58 11.32
C VAL A 244 24.26 -26.83 12.76
N PHE A 245 23.67 -26.12 13.73
CA PHE A 245 23.97 -26.30 15.16
C PHE A 245 23.06 -27.32 15.88
N THR A 246 22.16 -28.00 15.14
CA THR A 246 21.25 -29.03 15.67
C THR A 246 20.42 -28.54 16.88
N HIS A 247 19.95 -27.27 16.83
CA HIS A 247 19.20 -26.64 17.93
C HIS A 247 17.68 -26.74 17.78
N GLU A 248 17.14 -27.67 16.95
CA GLU A 248 15.69 -27.81 16.69
C GLU A 248 14.88 -28.03 17.96
N GLN A 249 15.39 -28.85 18.90
CA GLN A 249 14.67 -29.14 20.15
C GLN A 249 14.58 -27.88 21.05
N LYS A 250 15.63 -27.08 21.10
CA LYS A 250 15.63 -25.81 21.85
C LYS A 250 14.67 -24.81 21.23
N THR A 251 14.69 -24.68 19.90
CA THR A 251 13.76 -23.83 19.13
C THR A 251 12.31 -24.27 19.34
N LEU A 252 12.04 -25.59 19.31
CA LEU A 252 10.71 -26.11 19.56
C LEU A 252 10.23 -25.83 21.00
N ALA A 253 11.11 -25.92 21.99
CA ALA A 253 10.78 -25.60 23.37
C ALA A 253 10.39 -24.11 23.54
N GLY A 254 11.15 -23.19 22.92
CA GLY A 254 10.81 -21.76 22.92
C GLY A 254 9.49 -21.46 22.22
N PHE A 255 9.24 -22.12 21.08
CA PHE A 255 7.95 -22.02 20.39
C PHE A 255 6.78 -22.49 21.28
N ARG A 256 6.92 -23.64 21.93
CA ARG A 256 5.88 -24.20 22.82
C ARG A 256 5.55 -23.23 23.96
N GLU A 257 6.55 -22.64 24.60
CA GLU A 257 6.33 -21.68 25.69
C GLU A 257 5.51 -20.47 25.21
N LEU A 258 5.86 -19.88 24.06
CA LEU A 258 5.14 -18.73 23.49
C LEU A 258 3.73 -19.12 23.03
N ASN A 259 3.59 -20.30 22.43
CA ASN A 259 2.31 -20.83 21.96
C ASN A 259 1.35 -21.15 23.14
N ASP A 260 1.85 -21.67 24.25
CA ASP A 260 1.05 -21.90 25.46
C ASP A 260 0.56 -20.58 26.06
N LYS A 261 1.40 -19.54 26.12
CA LYS A 261 0.99 -18.18 26.53
C LYS A 261 -0.11 -17.63 25.61
N LEU A 262 0.04 -17.79 24.30
CA LEU A 262 -0.98 -17.39 23.33
C LEU A 262 -2.27 -18.20 23.52
N LYS A 263 -2.19 -19.52 23.71
CA LYS A 263 -3.34 -20.39 23.97
C LYS A 263 -4.13 -19.90 25.19
N ASP A 264 -3.45 -19.54 26.28
CA ASP A 264 -4.12 -19.10 27.51
C ASP A 264 -4.78 -17.73 27.37
N SER A 265 -4.11 -16.76 26.74
CA SER A 265 -4.71 -15.45 26.44
C SER A 265 -5.85 -15.55 25.41
N ALA A 266 -5.72 -16.39 24.38
CA ALA A 266 -6.76 -16.65 23.39
C ALA A 266 -7.97 -17.36 24.00
N LYS A 267 -7.76 -18.34 24.90
CA LYS A 267 -8.83 -19.02 25.63
C LYS A 267 -9.67 -18.01 26.43
N GLN A 268 -9.03 -17.12 27.17
CA GLN A 268 -9.73 -16.08 27.94
C GLN A 268 -10.50 -15.12 27.03
N ALA A 269 -9.86 -14.61 25.96
CA ALA A 269 -10.47 -13.69 25.01
C ALA A 269 -11.72 -14.31 24.36
N ASN A 270 -11.58 -15.53 23.84
CA ASN A 270 -12.66 -16.22 23.13
C ASN A 270 -13.77 -16.71 24.08
N SER A 271 -13.46 -17.07 25.33
CA SER A 271 -14.48 -17.42 26.33
C SER A 271 -15.45 -16.27 26.57
N TYR A 272 -14.94 -15.03 26.71
CA TYR A 272 -15.81 -13.86 26.86
C TYR A 272 -16.50 -13.47 25.55
N ALA A 273 -15.82 -13.56 24.41
CA ALA A 273 -16.41 -13.19 23.12
C ALA A 273 -17.57 -14.13 22.72
N ASN A 274 -17.38 -15.44 22.89
CA ASN A 274 -18.36 -16.44 22.48
C ASN A 274 -19.61 -16.47 23.38
N ILE A 275 -19.52 -15.94 24.60
CA ILE A 275 -20.66 -15.81 25.52
C ILE A 275 -21.59 -14.65 25.13
N ILE A 276 -21.14 -13.63 24.39
CA ILE A 276 -21.95 -12.43 24.06
C ILE A 276 -23.19 -12.82 23.29
N MET A 277 -23.08 -13.60 22.21
CA MET A 277 -24.22 -13.96 21.38
C MET A 277 -25.28 -14.80 22.13
N PRO A 278 -24.90 -15.90 22.83
CA PRO A 278 -25.88 -16.66 23.62
C PRO A 278 -26.57 -15.82 24.71
N VAL A 279 -25.82 -15.02 25.45
CA VAL A 279 -26.39 -14.18 26.52
C VAL A 279 -27.35 -13.15 25.94
N THR A 280 -26.97 -12.47 24.85
CA THR A 280 -27.84 -11.49 24.18
C THR A 280 -29.11 -12.14 23.62
N ALA A 281 -29.00 -13.32 23.01
CA ALA A 281 -30.13 -14.07 22.49
C ALA A 281 -31.08 -14.50 23.61
N GLN A 282 -30.54 -15.03 24.74
CA GLN A 282 -31.37 -15.43 25.86
C GLN A 282 -32.04 -14.24 26.56
N LEU A 283 -31.34 -13.10 26.70
CA LEU A 283 -31.98 -11.88 27.20
C LEU A 283 -33.13 -11.40 26.26
N GLY A 284 -32.94 -11.56 24.97
CA GLY A 284 -34.02 -11.34 23.98
C GLY A 284 -35.22 -12.29 24.20
N ASN A 285 -34.96 -13.58 24.44
CA ASN A 285 -36.00 -14.56 24.75
C ASN A 285 -36.70 -14.26 26.09
N VAL A 286 -35.97 -13.83 27.11
CA VAL A 286 -36.56 -13.37 28.37
C VAL A 286 -37.42 -12.14 28.18
N SER A 287 -36.96 -11.15 27.36
CA SER A 287 -37.75 -9.99 26.99
C SER A 287 -39.07 -10.41 26.32
N TYR A 288 -38.99 -11.35 25.37
CA TYR A 288 -40.16 -11.90 24.70
C TYR A 288 -41.12 -12.56 25.71
N ALA A 289 -40.63 -13.41 26.62
CA ALA A 289 -41.47 -14.08 27.62
C ALA A 289 -42.10 -13.10 28.60
N VAL A 290 -41.37 -12.10 29.08
CA VAL A 290 -41.92 -11.05 29.98
C VAL A 290 -42.99 -10.25 29.26
N CYS A 291 -42.76 -9.83 28.00
CA CYS A 291 -43.78 -9.13 27.20
C CYS A 291 -45.00 -10.00 26.92
N ALA A 292 -44.83 -11.32 26.70
CA ALA A 292 -45.92 -12.26 26.52
C ALA A 292 -46.78 -12.40 27.79
N LEU A 293 -46.15 -12.54 28.96
CA LEU A 293 -46.85 -12.66 30.25
C LEU A 293 -47.62 -11.37 30.59
N VAL A 294 -46.94 -10.21 30.46
CA VAL A 294 -47.60 -8.91 30.74
C VAL A 294 -48.70 -8.63 29.75
N GLY A 295 -48.43 -8.86 28.44
CA GLY A 295 -49.42 -8.68 27.40
C GLY A 295 -50.64 -9.60 27.54
N ALA A 296 -50.44 -10.88 27.86
CA ALA A 296 -51.54 -11.82 28.12
C ALA A 296 -52.36 -11.39 29.36
N ALA A 297 -51.69 -11.00 30.44
CA ALA A 297 -52.38 -10.50 31.64
C ALA A 297 -53.23 -9.25 31.36
N MET A 298 -52.71 -8.33 30.53
CA MET A 298 -53.44 -7.14 30.07
C MET A 298 -54.63 -7.49 29.16
N ALA A 299 -54.48 -8.47 28.26
CA ALA A 299 -55.54 -8.93 27.37
C ALA A 299 -56.66 -9.63 28.15
N VAL A 300 -56.35 -10.52 29.09
CA VAL A 300 -57.32 -11.19 29.96
C VAL A 300 -58.04 -10.19 30.87
N GLY A 301 -57.31 -9.22 31.44
CA GLY A 301 -57.83 -8.15 32.28
C GLY A 301 -58.56 -7.02 31.48
N ASN A 302 -58.62 -7.11 30.19
CA ASN A 302 -59.16 -6.09 29.27
C ASN A 302 -58.60 -4.68 29.52
N VAL A 303 -57.32 -4.61 29.90
CA VAL A 303 -56.65 -3.36 30.24
C VAL A 303 -56.26 -2.60 28.98
N GLY A 304 -56.91 -1.47 28.73
CA GLY A 304 -56.61 -0.57 27.62
C GLY A 304 -56.99 -1.10 26.23
N GLY A 305 -57.95 -2.03 26.15
CA GLY A 305 -58.44 -2.60 24.89
C GLY A 305 -57.40 -3.57 24.25
N MET A 306 -56.50 -4.17 25.04
CA MET A 306 -55.51 -5.13 24.55
C MET A 306 -56.21 -6.37 23.99
N THR A 307 -55.91 -6.68 22.72
CA THR A 307 -56.41 -7.88 22.02
C THR A 307 -55.31 -8.94 21.93
N LEU A 308 -55.72 -10.18 21.61
CA LEU A 308 -54.78 -11.26 21.36
C LEU A 308 -53.87 -10.95 20.16
N GLY A 309 -54.45 -10.39 19.10
CA GLY A 309 -53.69 -9.99 17.92
C GLY A 309 -52.68 -8.87 18.19
N THR A 310 -53.06 -7.89 19.04
CA THR A 310 -52.14 -6.84 19.49
C THR A 310 -50.91 -7.44 20.21
N VAL A 311 -51.13 -8.40 21.13
CA VAL A 311 -50.05 -9.09 21.83
C VAL A 311 -49.14 -9.83 20.84
N MET A 312 -49.72 -10.57 19.88
CA MET A 312 -48.94 -11.32 18.89
C MET A 312 -48.11 -10.41 17.99
N ALA A 313 -48.68 -9.30 17.49
CA ALA A 313 -47.98 -8.31 16.70
C ALA A 313 -46.84 -7.66 17.51
N PHE A 314 -47.11 -7.32 18.78
CA PHE A 314 -46.10 -6.73 19.66
C PHE A 314 -44.94 -7.68 19.92
N LEU A 315 -45.18 -8.96 20.13
CA LEU A 315 -44.16 -9.99 20.29
C LEU A 315 -43.28 -10.15 19.03
N ALA A 316 -43.87 -10.09 17.83
CA ALA A 316 -43.14 -10.10 16.56
C ALA A 316 -42.27 -8.87 16.42
N LEU A 317 -42.77 -7.67 16.76
CA LEU A 317 -42.00 -6.43 16.76
C LEU A 317 -40.87 -6.47 17.79
N ASN A 318 -41.09 -7.00 19.01
CA ASN A 318 -40.03 -7.17 20.03
C ASN A 318 -38.86 -8.02 19.51
N LYS A 319 -39.16 -9.12 18.83
CA LYS A 319 -38.16 -9.96 18.19
C LYS A 319 -37.39 -9.21 17.08
N SER A 320 -38.12 -8.45 16.25
CA SER A 320 -37.55 -7.64 15.17
C SER A 320 -36.70 -6.47 15.68
N PHE A 321 -36.95 -5.98 16.91
CA PHE A 321 -36.20 -4.88 17.54
C PHE A 321 -34.81 -5.29 18.06
N ASN A 322 -34.68 -6.49 18.60
CA ASN A 322 -33.46 -6.96 19.26
C ASN A 322 -32.33 -7.26 18.26
N MET A 323 -32.62 -7.76 17.07
CA MET A 323 -31.62 -8.16 16.08
C MET A 323 -30.76 -7.01 15.53
N PRO A 324 -31.36 -5.86 15.11
CA PRO A 324 -30.60 -4.71 14.63
C PRO A 324 -29.63 -4.11 15.65
N ILE A 325 -29.98 -4.13 16.93
CA ILE A 325 -29.12 -3.61 18.01
C ILE A 325 -27.79 -4.39 18.07
N SER A 326 -27.85 -5.71 17.97
CA SER A 326 -26.65 -6.55 17.92
C SER A 326 -25.82 -6.29 16.65
N GLN A 327 -26.46 -6.09 15.51
CA GLN A 327 -25.80 -5.80 14.24
C GLN A 327 -25.04 -4.47 14.25
N VAL A 328 -25.61 -3.41 14.82
CA VAL A 328 -24.94 -2.11 14.97
C VAL A 328 -23.64 -2.25 15.74
N SER A 329 -23.65 -3.03 16.83
CA SER A 329 -22.45 -3.26 17.64
C SER A 329 -21.34 -3.99 16.89
N MET A 330 -21.66 -4.95 16.03
CA MET A 330 -20.68 -5.66 15.19
C MET A 330 -20.10 -4.75 14.10
N GLN A 331 -20.93 -3.93 13.46
CA GLN A 331 -20.49 -3.04 12.38
C GLN A 331 -19.56 -1.91 12.87
N ALA A 332 -19.69 -1.47 14.12
CA ALA A 332 -18.86 -0.42 14.68
C ALA A 332 -17.35 -0.72 14.58
N ASN A 333 -16.94 -1.96 14.85
CA ASN A 333 -15.54 -2.37 14.73
C ASN A 333 -15.05 -2.34 13.28
N SER A 334 -15.86 -2.84 12.34
CA SER A 334 -15.51 -2.82 10.90
C SER A 334 -15.33 -1.40 10.39
N ILE A 335 -16.15 -0.45 10.84
CA ILE A 335 -16.02 0.96 10.46
C ILE A 335 -14.75 1.57 11.03
N ILE A 336 -14.42 1.31 12.31
CA ILE A 336 -13.17 1.82 12.92
C ILE A 336 -11.94 1.31 12.15
N MET A 337 -11.93 0.03 11.80
CA MET A 337 -10.82 -0.57 11.02
C MET A 337 -10.73 0.03 9.61
N ALA A 338 -11.86 0.23 8.95
CA ALA A 338 -11.91 0.84 7.62
C ALA A 338 -11.48 2.31 7.65
N LEU A 339 -11.86 3.08 8.68
CA LEU A 339 -11.41 4.46 8.84
C LEU A 339 -9.89 4.54 9.09
N ALA A 340 -9.31 3.60 9.83
CA ALA A 340 -7.87 3.53 10.01
C ALA A 340 -7.13 3.16 8.71
N GLY A 341 -7.71 2.27 7.89
CA GLY A 341 -7.22 1.99 6.55
C GLY A 341 -7.32 3.21 5.63
N ALA A 342 -8.46 3.90 5.67
CA ALA A 342 -8.67 5.13 4.93
C ALA A 342 -7.67 6.23 5.29
N GLU A 343 -7.32 6.36 6.57
CA GLU A 343 -6.30 7.33 7.02
C GLU A 343 -4.95 7.07 6.35
N ARG A 344 -4.52 5.80 6.25
CA ARG A 344 -3.28 5.43 5.57
C ARG A 344 -3.36 5.68 4.05
N ILE A 345 -4.49 5.30 3.42
CA ILE A 345 -4.73 5.58 2.00
C ILE A 345 -4.63 7.07 1.72
N PHE A 346 -5.34 7.91 2.48
CA PHE A 346 -5.32 9.34 2.26
C PHE A 346 -3.99 9.98 2.64
N LYS A 347 -3.28 9.47 3.63
CA LYS A 347 -1.92 9.92 3.95
C LYS A 347 -0.97 9.69 2.78
N MET A 348 -1.09 8.56 2.09
CA MET A 348 -0.32 8.30 0.87
C MET A 348 -0.77 9.22 -0.27
N MET A 349 -2.07 9.42 -0.47
CA MET A 349 -2.61 10.32 -1.52
C MET A 349 -2.31 11.80 -1.28
N ASP A 350 -2.11 12.21 -0.05
CA ASP A 350 -1.80 13.60 0.33
C ASP A 350 -0.28 13.84 0.45
N ALA A 351 0.54 12.80 0.26
CA ALA A 351 1.99 12.96 0.24
C ALA A 351 2.39 13.87 -0.95
N PRO A 352 3.34 14.79 -0.76
CA PRO A 352 3.73 15.70 -1.82
C PRO A 352 4.36 14.94 -3.00
N SER A 353 3.87 15.22 -4.21
CA SER A 353 4.47 14.74 -5.44
C SER A 353 5.89 15.30 -5.61
N GLU A 354 6.69 14.64 -6.43
CA GLU A 354 8.05 15.10 -6.72
C GLU A 354 7.99 16.51 -7.37
N ALA A 355 8.52 17.49 -6.66
CA ALA A 355 8.59 18.86 -7.17
C ALA A 355 9.60 18.94 -8.32
N ASP A 356 9.22 19.58 -9.43
CA ASP A 356 10.09 19.84 -10.57
C ASP A 356 9.85 21.26 -11.09
N GLU A 357 10.74 22.18 -10.71
CA GLU A 357 10.73 23.58 -11.16
C GLU A 357 11.70 23.81 -12.32
N GLY A 358 12.21 22.73 -12.93
CA GLY A 358 13.12 22.79 -14.06
C GLY A 358 12.44 23.32 -15.32
N TYR A 359 13.12 24.26 -15.98
CA TYR A 359 12.65 24.89 -17.23
C TYR A 359 13.59 24.66 -18.42
N VAL A 360 14.80 24.18 -18.17
CA VAL A 360 15.74 23.74 -19.21
C VAL A 360 15.34 22.33 -19.65
N THR A 361 15.21 22.11 -20.96
CA THR A 361 14.76 20.86 -21.55
C THR A 361 15.82 20.26 -22.47
N LEU A 362 15.78 18.94 -22.66
CA LEU A 362 16.66 18.21 -23.55
C LEU A 362 15.98 18.01 -24.91
N VAL A 363 16.64 18.45 -25.98
CA VAL A 363 16.14 18.38 -27.36
C VAL A 363 17.15 17.70 -28.28
N ASN A 364 16.66 17.12 -29.39
CA ASN A 364 17.53 16.75 -30.48
C ASN A 364 18.01 18.02 -31.21
N ALA A 365 19.28 18.05 -31.59
CA ALA A 365 19.88 19.21 -32.22
C ALA A 365 20.66 18.83 -33.49
N LYS A 366 20.83 19.80 -34.37
CA LYS A 366 21.75 19.72 -35.52
C LYS A 366 22.51 21.02 -35.67
N TYR A 367 23.64 20.97 -36.33
CA TYR A 367 24.35 22.19 -36.71
C TYR A 367 23.72 22.80 -37.98
N ASP A 368 23.48 24.10 -37.96
CA ASP A 368 23.08 24.87 -39.13
C ASP A 368 24.30 25.17 -40.02
N ARG A 369 24.07 25.99 -41.11
CA ARG A 369 25.15 26.36 -42.02
C ARG A 369 26.22 27.26 -41.43
N ASP A 370 25.89 27.92 -40.30
CA ASP A 370 26.74 28.84 -39.58
C ASP A 370 27.37 28.18 -38.32
N ASP A 371 27.31 26.84 -38.24
CA ASP A 371 27.84 26.00 -37.15
C ASP A 371 27.17 26.26 -35.79
N ASN A 372 25.94 26.80 -35.80
CA ASN A 372 25.14 26.95 -34.56
C ASN A 372 24.27 25.74 -34.33
N LEU A 373 24.09 25.36 -33.04
CA LEU A 373 23.15 24.33 -32.66
C LEU A 373 21.73 24.83 -32.76
N VAL A 374 20.91 24.12 -33.52
CA VAL A 374 19.47 24.38 -33.66
C VAL A 374 18.66 23.12 -33.36
N GLU A 375 17.49 23.31 -32.76
CA GLU A 375 16.56 22.23 -32.42
C GLU A 375 16.03 21.56 -33.70
N THR A 376 15.85 20.24 -33.65
CA THR A 376 15.26 19.44 -34.74
C THR A 376 14.37 18.34 -34.14
N GLU A 377 13.33 17.96 -34.89
CA GLU A 377 12.50 16.80 -34.54
C GLU A 377 13.18 15.47 -34.89
N GLU A 378 14.10 15.51 -35.87
CA GLU A 378 14.83 14.33 -36.32
C GLU A 378 15.84 13.87 -35.25
N ARG A 379 15.99 12.55 -35.11
CA ARG A 379 17.03 11.95 -34.25
C ARG A 379 18.38 12.00 -34.98
N THR A 380 19.21 12.96 -34.60
CA THR A 380 20.53 13.18 -35.18
C THR A 380 21.67 12.51 -34.43
N GLY A 381 21.40 11.97 -33.24
CA GLY A 381 22.45 11.52 -32.30
C GLY A 381 23.14 12.67 -31.55
N ILE A 382 22.77 13.92 -31.82
CA ILE A 382 23.27 15.10 -31.11
C ILE A 382 22.15 15.64 -30.25
N TRP A 383 22.42 15.75 -28.94
CA TRP A 383 21.48 16.31 -27.97
C TRP A 383 21.98 17.65 -27.47
N ALA A 384 21.05 18.55 -27.18
CA ALA A 384 21.36 19.86 -26.63
C ALA A 384 20.37 20.27 -25.50
N TRP A 385 20.90 21.00 -24.54
CA TRP A 385 20.11 21.68 -23.52
C TRP A 385 19.51 22.95 -24.14
N LYS A 386 18.18 23.03 -24.22
CA LYS A 386 17.42 24.22 -24.59
C LYS A 386 17.20 25.05 -23.31
N HIS A 387 17.93 26.15 -23.20
CA HIS A 387 17.91 27.03 -22.04
C HIS A 387 17.23 28.37 -22.38
N PRO A 388 15.94 28.54 -22.06
CA PRO A 388 15.28 29.82 -22.19
C PRO A 388 15.76 30.80 -21.10
N HIS A 389 15.98 32.05 -21.47
CA HIS A 389 16.38 33.11 -20.55
C HIS A 389 15.24 34.09 -20.29
N HIS A 390 15.35 34.87 -19.19
CA HIS A 390 14.32 35.84 -18.80
C HIS A 390 14.12 36.99 -19.79
N ASP A 391 15.11 37.26 -20.65
CA ASP A 391 15.07 38.28 -21.71
C ASP A 391 14.36 37.79 -22.99
N GLY A 392 13.80 36.57 -22.98
CA GLY A 392 13.14 35.95 -24.11
C GLY A 392 14.08 35.26 -25.11
N THR A 393 15.39 35.29 -24.88
CA THR A 393 16.37 34.56 -25.70
C THR A 393 16.42 33.09 -25.29
N THR A 394 16.81 32.21 -26.22
CA THR A 394 17.02 30.79 -25.98
C THR A 394 18.42 30.41 -26.43
N THR A 395 19.20 29.79 -25.58
CA THR A 395 20.51 29.23 -25.92
C THR A 395 20.46 27.71 -25.98
N TYR A 396 21.25 27.15 -26.90
CA TYR A 396 21.41 25.70 -27.03
C TYR A 396 22.84 25.32 -26.64
N HIS A 397 22.98 24.48 -25.63
CA HIS A 397 24.26 23.95 -25.19
C HIS A 397 24.33 22.47 -25.51
N LYS A 398 25.37 22.07 -26.27
CA LYS A 398 25.59 20.66 -26.59
C LYS A 398 25.66 19.83 -25.31
N LEU A 399 24.94 18.73 -25.27
CA LEU A 399 25.08 17.75 -24.21
C LEU A 399 26.42 17.04 -24.36
N ALA A 400 27.36 17.35 -23.47
CA ALA A 400 28.73 16.83 -23.49
C ALA A 400 29.00 15.85 -22.35
N GLY A 401 28.30 15.98 -21.23
CA GLY A 401 28.47 15.12 -20.07
C GLY A 401 29.45 15.66 -19.02
N ASP A 402 29.62 16.98 -18.94
CA ASP A 402 30.40 17.61 -17.87
C ASP A 402 29.57 17.74 -16.62
N ILE A 403 30.00 17.12 -15.52
CA ILE A 403 29.31 17.21 -14.21
C ILE A 403 30.25 17.77 -13.17
N THR A 404 29.82 18.85 -12.50
CA THR A 404 30.62 19.57 -11.51
C THR A 404 29.84 19.78 -10.22
N PHE A 405 30.44 19.40 -9.08
CA PHE A 405 29.98 19.72 -7.73
C PHE A 405 30.86 20.82 -7.16
N THR A 406 30.27 21.79 -6.52
CA THR A 406 30.97 22.94 -5.89
C THR A 406 30.42 23.16 -4.49
N GLY A 407 31.21 22.84 -3.46
CA GLY A 407 30.90 23.05 -2.06
C GLY A 407 29.58 22.39 -1.63
N VAL A 408 29.33 21.12 -2.03
CA VAL A 408 28.04 20.48 -1.79
C VAL A 408 28.00 19.81 -0.43
N ASP A 409 27.06 20.25 0.42
CA ASP A 409 26.64 19.60 1.65
C ASP A 409 25.29 18.94 1.48
N PHE A 410 25.15 17.71 2.01
CA PHE A 410 23.89 16.97 1.90
C PHE A 410 23.66 16.01 3.06
N GLY A 411 22.39 15.89 3.48
CA GLY A 411 21.88 14.89 4.41
C GLY A 411 20.46 14.44 4.04
N TYR A 412 20.17 13.16 4.21
CA TYR A 412 18.82 12.58 3.98
C TYR A 412 17.78 13.10 4.98
N VAL A 413 18.24 13.48 6.18
CA VAL A 413 17.46 14.13 7.25
C VAL A 413 18.22 15.37 7.72
N PRO A 414 17.52 16.44 8.16
CA PRO A 414 18.16 17.71 8.53
C PRO A 414 19.22 17.57 9.64
N GLU A 415 19.02 16.61 10.54
CA GLU A 415 19.89 16.44 11.72
C GLU A 415 21.20 15.71 11.44
N LYS A 416 21.35 15.11 10.24
CA LYS A 416 22.51 14.28 9.91
C LYS A 416 23.03 14.56 8.50
N THR A 417 24.06 15.39 8.42
CA THR A 417 24.82 15.57 7.17
C THR A 417 25.62 14.31 6.83
N VAL A 418 25.58 13.89 5.57
CA VAL A 418 26.24 12.69 5.03
C VAL A 418 27.39 13.06 4.11
N LEU A 419 27.27 14.15 3.36
CA LEU A 419 28.31 14.68 2.50
C LEU A 419 28.70 16.08 2.98
N HIS A 420 30.01 16.35 3.01
CA HIS A 420 30.56 17.60 3.53
C HIS A 420 31.51 18.20 2.52
N ASP A 421 31.24 19.43 2.05
CA ASP A 421 32.07 20.22 1.15
C ASP A 421 32.58 19.43 -0.07
N ILE A 422 31.66 18.76 -0.78
CA ILE A 422 32.02 17.96 -1.94
C ILE A 422 32.35 18.86 -3.12
N ASN A 423 33.61 18.77 -3.57
CA ASN A 423 34.14 19.41 -4.75
C ASN A 423 34.61 18.35 -5.74
N LEU A 424 33.78 18.08 -6.76
CA LEU A 424 34.00 17.02 -7.76
C LEU A 424 33.80 17.59 -9.15
N TYR A 425 34.59 17.17 -10.11
CA TYR A 425 34.36 17.44 -11.52
C TYR A 425 34.60 16.17 -12.34
N GLY A 426 33.68 15.88 -13.27
CA GLY A 426 33.77 14.81 -14.25
C GLY A 426 33.74 15.41 -15.65
N ARG A 427 34.86 15.33 -16.39
CA ARG A 427 34.95 15.85 -17.75
C ARG A 427 34.30 14.92 -18.77
N PRO A 428 33.86 15.43 -19.92
CA PRO A 428 33.31 14.60 -20.99
C PRO A 428 34.21 13.42 -21.35
N GLY A 429 33.61 12.22 -21.39
CA GLY A 429 34.34 10.98 -21.72
C GLY A 429 35.22 10.42 -20.61
N GLN A 430 35.29 11.06 -19.44
CA GLN A 430 36.14 10.63 -18.32
C GLN A 430 35.49 9.53 -17.50
N LYS A 431 36.27 8.50 -17.11
CA LYS A 431 35.87 7.46 -16.17
C LYS A 431 36.32 7.83 -14.77
N ILE A 432 35.38 8.09 -13.87
CA ILE A 432 35.59 8.45 -12.46
C ILE A 432 35.21 7.28 -11.58
N ALA A 433 36.15 6.77 -10.77
CA ALA A 433 35.92 5.70 -9.81
C ALA A 433 35.81 6.24 -8.38
N PHE A 434 34.69 5.94 -7.70
CA PHE A 434 34.53 6.20 -6.27
C PHE A 434 34.98 5.02 -5.44
N VAL A 435 35.89 5.27 -4.50
CA VAL A 435 36.50 4.29 -3.58
C VAL A 435 36.31 4.76 -2.13
N GLY A 436 36.11 3.86 -1.21
CA GLY A 436 35.94 4.17 0.22
C GLY A 436 35.10 3.09 0.93
N SER A 437 35.09 3.14 2.26
CA SER A 437 34.33 2.20 3.09
C SER A 437 32.80 2.28 2.84
N THR A 438 32.08 1.26 3.29
CA THR A 438 30.62 1.29 3.28
C THR A 438 30.12 2.47 4.13
N GLY A 439 29.17 3.24 3.62
CA GLY A 439 28.68 4.46 4.30
C GLY A 439 29.53 5.72 4.08
N ALA A 440 30.62 5.67 3.29
CA ALA A 440 31.45 6.86 2.99
C ALA A 440 30.76 7.94 2.13
N GLY A 441 29.57 7.68 1.58
CA GLY A 441 28.82 8.64 0.77
C GLY A 441 28.84 8.40 -0.75
N LYS A 442 29.42 7.29 -1.24
CA LYS A 442 29.52 6.96 -2.68
C LYS A 442 28.16 6.96 -3.39
N THR A 443 27.23 6.15 -2.90
CA THR A 443 25.87 6.06 -3.44
C THR A 443 25.09 7.37 -3.28
N THR A 444 25.40 8.15 -2.25
CA THR A 444 24.77 9.47 -2.06
C THR A 444 25.14 10.44 -3.19
N ILE A 445 26.41 10.46 -3.64
CA ILE A 445 26.85 11.27 -4.78
C ILE A 445 26.10 10.87 -6.04
N THR A 446 25.96 9.58 -6.33
CA THR A 446 25.23 9.10 -7.52
C THR A 446 23.74 9.43 -7.46
N ASN A 447 23.11 9.36 -6.27
CA ASN A 447 21.72 9.78 -6.06
C ASN A 447 21.51 11.28 -6.32
N LEU A 448 22.50 12.12 -5.99
CA LEU A 448 22.47 13.55 -6.27
C LEU A 448 22.67 13.87 -7.76
N ILE A 449 23.50 13.12 -8.50
CA ILE A 449 23.63 13.25 -9.96
C ILE A 449 22.29 12.97 -10.65
N ASN A 450 21.56 11.92 -10.20
CA ASN A 450 20.21 11.58 -10.71
C ASN A 450 19.11 12.55 -10.23
N ARG A 451 19.46 13.48 -9.33
CA ARG A 451 18.50 14.38 -8.69
C ARG A 451 17.30 13.64 -8.09
N PHE A 452 17.57 12.48 -7.45
CA PHE A 452 16.58 11.79 -6.60
C PHE A 452 16.34 12.54 -5.30
N TYR A 453 17.33 13.36 -4.92
CA TYR A 453 17.28 14.30 -3.81
C TYR A 453 17.82 15.65 -4.26
N ASP A 454 17.19 16.71 -3.82
CA ASP A 454 17.70 18.06 -4.02
C ASP A 454 18.67 18.43 -2.88
N ILE A 455 19.73 19.18 -3.23
CA ILE A 455 20.77 19.61 -2.28
C ILE A 455 20.27 20.81 -1.46
N SER A 456 20.75 20.92 -0.21
CA SER A 456 20.46 22.05 0.68
C SER A 456 21.46 23.18 0.52
N ASP A 457 22.73 22.86 0.21
CA ASP A 457 23.82 23.83 0.05
C ASP A 457 24.78 23.41 -1.06
N GLY A 458 25.51 24.38 -1.62
CA GLY A 458 26.39 24.18 -2.75
C GLY A 458 25.69 24.22 -4.11
N LYS A 459 26.37 23.75 -5.16
CA LYS A 459 25.86 23.71 -6.54
C LYS A 459 26.34 22.47 -7.27
N ILE A 460 25.40 21.82 -7.98
CA ILE A 460 25.73 20.78 -8.96
C ILE A 460 25.38 21.32 -10.34
N ARG A 461 26.32 21.26 -11.28
CA ARG A 461 26.12 21.71 -12.65
C ARG A 461 26.32 20.54 -13.61
N TYR A 462 25.51 20.53 -14.66
CA TYR A 462 25.62 19.65 -15.80
C TYR A 462 25.78 20.51 -17.05
N ASP A 463 26.92 20.32 -17.76
CA ASP A 463 27.34 21.17 -18.89
C ASP A 463 27.27 22.67 -18.55
N GLY A 464 27.69 23.03 -17.35
CA GLY A 464 27.65 24.41 -16.84
C GLY A 464 26.30 24.89 -16.29
N ILE A 465 25.20 24.16 -16.56
CA ILE A 465 23.84 24.49 -16.13
C ILE A 465 23.59 23.89 -14.75
N ASN A 466 23.05 24.68 -13.79
CA ASN A 466 22.62 24.13 -12.49
C ASN A 466 21.53 23.07 -12.71
N ILE A 467 21.71 21.86 -12.18
CA ILE A 467 20.77 20.73 -12.36
C ILE A 467 19.36 21.04 -11.84
N GLN A 468 19.21 21.96 -10.88
CA GLN A 468 17.91 22.40 -10.39
C GLN A 468 17.09 23.16 -11.45
N LYS A 469 17.74 23.76 -12.45
CA LYS A 469 17.09 24.43 -13.59
C LYS A 469 16.70 23.46 -14.69
N ILE A 470 17.27 22.26 -14.73
CA ILE A 470 16.97 21.24 -15.72
C ILE A 470 15.74 20.46 -15.27
N ARG A 471 14.80 20.22 -16.18
CA ARG A 471 13.63 19.36 -15.91
C ARG A 471 14.09 17.96 -15.52
N LYS A 472 13.57 17.42 -14.42
CA LYS A 472 14.01 16.13 -13.85
C LYS A 472 13.89 14.97 -14.85
N SER A 473 12.80 14.94 -15.63
CA SER A 473 12.60 13.93 -16.68
C SER A 473 13.68 14.00 -17.76
N ASP A 474 14.07 15.20 -18.17
CA ASP A 474 15.08 15.43 -19.21
C ASP A 474 16.51 15.17 -18.68
N LEU A 475 16.76 15.56 -17.41
CA LEU A 475 18.01 15.22 -16.72
C LEU A 475 18.19 13.68 -16.69
N ARG A 476 17.20 12.96 -16.18
CA ARG A 476 17.25 11.49 -16.04
C ARG A 476 17.33 10.79 -17.40
N ARG A 477 16.69 11.33 -18.43
CA ARG A 477 16.79 10.83 -19.81
C ARG A 477 18.21 10.91 -20.36
N SER A 478 19.01 11.89 -19.93
CA SER A 478 20.40 12.05 -20.34
C SER A 478 21.38 11.13 -19.58
N LEU A 479 20.92 10.43 -18.55
CA LEU A 479 21.71 9.58 -17.67
C LEU A 479 21.34 8.11 -17.87
N GLY A 480 22.34 7.24 -17.93
CA GLY A 480 22.15 5.79 -17.85
C GLY A 480 22.58 5.27 -16.49
N ILE A 481 21.80 4.38 -15.92
CA ILE A 481 22.10 3.80 -14.62
C ILE A 481 22.13 2.27 -14.70
N VAL A 482 23.18 1.67 -14.11
CA VAL A 482 23.26 0.23 -13.84
C VAL A 482 23.48 0.05 -12.35
N LEU A 483 22.46 -0.45 -11.66
CA LEU A 483 22.46 -0.64 -10.22
C LEU A 483 23.03 -2.01 -9.84
N GLN A 484 23.51 -2.13 -8.61
CA GLN A 484 23.94 -3.38 -7.99
C GLN A 484 22.81 -4.41 -7.98
N ASP A 485 21.66 -4.01 -7.45
CA ASP A 485 20.45 -4.83 -7.43
C ASP A 485 19.65 -4.56 -8.72
N THR A 486 19.79 -5.49 -9.67
CA THR A 486 19.13 -5.39 -10.96
C THR A 486 17.69 -5.87 -10.86
N HIS A 487 16.73 -4.98 -11.12
CA HIS A 487 15.33 -5.33 -11.22
C HIS A 487 14.90 -5.55 -12.67
N LEU A 488 14.28 -6.71 -12.93
CA LEU A 488 13.68 -7.05 -14.21
C LEU A 488 12.16 -7.14 -14.08
N PHE A 489 11.48 -6.57 -15.05
CA PHE A 489 10.02 -6.58 -15.09
C PHE A 489 9.48 -7.88 -15.68
N THR A 490 8.29 -8.28 -15.26
CA THR A 490 7.56 -9.36 -15.91
C THR A 490 7.27 -8.99 -17.36
N GLY A 491 7.76 -9.80 -18.28
CA GLY A 491 7.72 -9.56 -19.73
C GLY A 491 8.82 -10.32 -20.43
N THR A 492 8.96 -10.15 -21.74
CA THR A 492 10.01 -10.80 -22.51
C THR A 492 11.39 -10.19 -22.23
N VAL A 493 12.46 -10.92 -22.57
CA VAL A 493 13.83 -10.39 -22.55
C VAL A 493 13.93 -9.13 -23.44
N MET A 494 13.31 -9.16 -24.63
CA MET A 494 13.27 -8.02 -25.55
C MET A 494 12.64 -6.78 -24.91
N GLU A 495 11.48 -6.92 -24.26
CA GLU A 495 10.79 -5.83 -23.56
C GLU A 495 11.63 -5.28 -22.41
N ASN A 496 12.34 -6.12 -21.68
CA ASN A 496 13.23 -5.69 -20.61
C ASN A 496 14.43 -4.89 -21.11
N ILE A 497 14.98 -5.20 -22.28
CA ILE A 497 16.03 -4.40 -22.91
C ILE A 497 15.44 -3.08 -23.44
N ARG A 498 14.30 -3.16 -24.17
CA ARG A 498 13.59 -2.01 -24.74
C ARG A 498 13.11 -1.01 -23.68
N TYR A 499 12.99 -1.44 -22.41
CA TYR A 499 12.64 -0.55 -21.32
C TYR A 499 13.58 0.66 -21.18
N GLY A 500 14.84 0.56 -21.59
CA GLY A 500 15.77 1.68 -21.64
C GLY A 500 15.39 2.76 -22.67
N ARG A 501 14.70 2.35 -23.76
CA ARG A 501 14.14 3.24 -24.77
C ARG A 501 12.99 2.53 -25.48
N LEU A 502 11.75 2.98 -25.19
CA LEU A 502 10.54 2.29 -25.60
C LEU A 502 10.29 2.26 -27.11
N ASP A 503 10.84 3.21 -27.86
CA ASP A 503 10.76 3.33 -29.33
C ASP A 503 11.90 2.62 -30.07
N ALA A 504 12.78 1.90 -29.35
CA ALA A 504 13.88 1.16 -29.96
C ALA A 504 13.39 -0.01 -30.81
N SER A 505 14.00 -0.18 -32.01
CA SER A 505 13.73 -1.34 -32.86
C SER A 505 14.32 -2.63 -32.26
N ASP A 506 13.88 -3.78 -32.80
CA ASP A 506 14.42 -5.08 -32.37
C ASP A 506 15.91 -5.18 -32.67
N GLU A 507 16.35 -4.64 -33.83
CA GLU A 507 17.75 -4.62 -34.24
C GLU A 507 18.61 -3.78 -33.29
N GLU A 508 18.12 -2.62 -32.85
CA GLU A 508 18.80 -1.77 -31.87
C GLU A 508 18.91 -2.47 -30.51
N CYS A 509 17.86 -3.14 -30.05
CA CYS A 509 17.88 -3.93 -28.82
C CYS A 509 18.87 -5.11 -28.92
N ILE A 510 18.93 -5.80 -30.06
CA ILE A 510 19.89 -6.87 -30.30
C ILE A 510 21.32 -6.33 -30.35
N ALA A 511 21.55 -5.16 -30.97
CA ALA A 511 22.86 -4.50 -30.99
C ALA A 511 23.30 -4.12 -29.58
N ALA A 512 22.42 -3.58 -28.74
CA ALA A 512 22.67 -3.28 -27.34
C ALA A 512 22.99 -4.54 -26.53
N ALA A 513 22.27 -5.64 -26.77
CA ALA A 513 22.54 -6.93 -26.13
C ALA A 513 23.91 -7.52 -26.54
N LYS A 514 24.35 -7.33 -27.80
CA LYS A 514 25.69 -7.73 -28.26
C LYS A 514 26.76 -6.89 -27.57
N LEU A 515 26.60 -5.57 -27.48
CA LEU A 515 27.52 -4.68 -26.78
C LEU A 515 27.66 -5.08 -25.31
N ALA A 516 26.55 -5.39 -24.64
CA ALA A 516 26.51 -5.85 -23.26
C ALA A 516 27.04 -7.28 -23.05
N ASN A 517 27.44 -8.01 -24.09
CA ASN A 517 27.76 -9.45 -24.06
C ASN A 517 26.59 -10.35 -23.61
N ALA A 518 25.34 -9.88 -23.70
CA ALA A 518 24.15 -10.62 -23.30
C ALA A 518 23.65 -11.58 -24.40
N ASN A 519 23.85 -11.26 -25.68
CA ASN A 519 23.30 -12.00 -26.83
C ASN A 519 23.62 -13.51 -26.79
N GLY A 520 24.83 -13.89 -26.35
CA GLY A 520 25.24 -15.29 -26.33
C GLY A 520 24.46 -16.18 -25.35
N PHE A 521 24.03 -15.65 -24.21
CA PHE A 521 23.18 -16.42 -23.29
C PHE A 521 21.70 -16.32 -23.71
N ILE A 522 21.24 -15.14 -24.20
CA ILE A 522 19.86 -14.95 -24.67
C ILE A 522 19.50 -15.98 -25.75
N GLN A 523 20.36 -16.18 -26.72
CA GLN A 523 20.14 -17.17 -27.80
C GLN A 523 20.05 -18.63 -27.31
N ARG A 524 20.53 -18.90 -26.09
CA ARG A 524 20.42 -20.24 -25.48
C ARG A 524 19.19 -20.43 -24.60
N LEU A 525 18.42 -19.36 -24.39
CA LEU A 525 17.14 -19.46 -23.72
C LEU A 525 16.12 -20.14 -24.67
N PRO A 526 15.10 -20.83 -24.14
CA PRO A 526 14.15 -21.60 -24.95
C PRO A 526 13.54 -20.82 -26.12
N ASP A 527 13.12 -19.56 -25.88
CA ASP A 527 12.49 -18.68 -26.87
C ASP A 527 13.37 -17.47 -27.21
N GLY A 528 14.68 -17.53 -26.90
CA GLY A 528 15.62 -16.45 -27.16
C GLY A 528 15.18 -15.12 -26.55
N TYR A 529 15.08 -14.05 -27.37
CA TYR A 529 14.62 -12.73 -26.95
C TYR A 529 13.15 -12.68 -26.52
N ASN A 530 12.33 -13.65 -26.94
CA ASN A 530 10.92 -13.76 -26.56
C ASN A 530 10.70 -14.57 -25.27
N THR A 531 11.77 -15.05 -24.64
CA THR A 531 11.66 -15.77 -23.37
C THR A 531 11.02 -14.87 -22.31
N MET A 532 9.95 -15.37 -21.68
CA MET A 532 9.25 -14.68 -20.61
C MET A 532 10.06 -14.70 -19.31
N LEU A 533 10.23 -13.54 -18.72
CA LEU A 533 10.82 -13.33 -17.40
C LEU A 533 9.71 -13.08 -16.38
N THR A 534 9.81 -13.71 -15.22
CA THR A 534 8.86 -13.56 -14.10
C THR A 534 9.64 -13.46 -12.80
N GLY A 535 9.00 -12.92 -11.76
CA GLY A 535 9.59 -12.89 -10.42
C GLY A 535 10.99 -12.26 -10.40
N ASP A 536 11.16 -11.08 -10.99
CA ASP A 536 12.44 -10.37 -11.05
C ASP A 536 13.55 -11.15 -11.80
N GLY A 537 13.16 -11.93 -12.81
CA GLY A 537 14.09 -12.78 -13.57
C GLY A 537 14.66 -13.94 -12.74
N ALA A 538 13.83 -14.55 -11.86
CA ALA A 538 14.24 -15.65 -10.98
C ALA A 538 14.80 -16.87 -11.73
N ASN A 539 14.49 -17.01 -13.02
CA ASN A 539 15.01 -18.02 -13.92
C ASN A 539 16.40 -17.70 -14.51
N LEU A 540 16.96 -16.54 -14.19
CA LEU A 540 18.27 -16.09 -14.65
C LEU A 540 19.28 -16.03 -13.49
N SER A 541 20.55 -16.28 -13.78
CA SER A 541 21.62 -16.01 -12.81
C SER A 541 21.79 -14.50 -12.56
N GLN A 542 22.40 -14.12 -11.43
CA GLN A 542 22.65 -12.72 -11.11
C GLN A 542 23.47 -12.02 -12.20
N GLY A 543 24.49 -12.67 -12.75
CA GLY A 543 25.28 -12.11 -13.84
C GLY A 543 24.49 -11.93 -15.13
N GLN A 544 23.56 -12.86 -15.47
CA GLN A 544 22.69 -12.70 -16.63
C GLN A 544 21.74 -11.52 -16.47
N ARG A 545 21.17 -11.33 -15.26
CA ARG A 545 20.35 -10.15 -14.96
C ARG A 545 21.15 -8.86 -15.12
N GLN A 546 22.40 -8.83 -14.66
CA GLN A 546 23.28 -7.67 -14.80
C GLN A 546 23.63 -7.38 -16.25
N LEU A 547 23.87 -8.40 -17.10
CA LEU A 547 24.06 -8.21 -18.53
C LEU A 547 22.83 -7.61 -19.21
N LEU A 548 21.61 -7.97 -18.80
CA LEU A 548 20.37 -7.33 -19.29
C LEU A 548 20.24 -5.88 -18.82
N ALA A 549 20.67 -5.54 -17.60
CA ALA A 549 20.68 -4.14 -17.13
C ALA A 549 21.67 -3.30 -17.93
N ILE A 550 22.85 -3.85 -18.27
CA ILE A 550 23.83 -3.19 -19.14
C ILE A 550 23.23 -2.98 -20.55
N ALA A 551 22.54 -3.99 -21.10
CA ALA A 551 21.86 -3.88 -22.40
C ALA A 551 20.73 -2.81 -22.39
N ARG A 552 19.98 -2.73 -21.29
CA ARG A 552 18.98 -1.68 -21.06
C ARG A 552 19.59 -0.29 -21.05
N ALA A 553 20.72 -0.10 -20.40
CA ALA A 553 21.45 1.16 -20.41
C ALA A 553 22.07 1.46 -21.79
N ALA A 554 22.54 0.43 -22.51
CA ALA A 554 23.12 0.57 -23.83
C ALA A 554 22.10 1.02 -24.91
N VAL A 555 20.85 0.51 -24.86
CA VAL A 555 19.82 0.90 -25.84
C VAL A 555 19.34 2.34 -25.63
N ALA A 556 19.44 2.86 -24.40
CA ALA A 556 19.13 4.26 -24.08
C ALA A 556 20.18 5.23 -24.68
N ASP A 557 21.41 4.78 -24.85
CA ASP A 557 22.57 5.51 -25.43
C ASP A 557 22.84 6.87 -24.75
N PRO A 558 22.95 6.93 -23.41
CA PRO A 558 23.15 8.17 -22.69
C PRO A 558 24.62 8.61 -22.72
N PRO A 559 24.93 9.93 -22.71
CA PRO A 559 26.31 10.44 -22.65
C PRO A 559 26.96 10.29 -21.27
N VAL A 560 26.16 10.15 -20.22
CA VAL A 560 26.66 9.97 -18.86
C VAL A 560 26.11 8.68 -18.26
N LEU A 561 26.98 7.94 -17.62
CA LEU A 561 26.70 6.65 -16.99
C LEU A 561 26.97 6.68 -15.48
N ILE A 562 26.08 6.06 -14.74
CA ILE A 562 26.24 5.79 -13.31
C ILE A 562 26.19 4.28 -13.12
N LEU A 563 27.29 3.72 -12.62
CA LEU A 563 27.47 2.29 -12.53
C LEU A 563 27.78 1.92 -11.09
N ASP A 564 27.01 1.00 -10.51
CA ASP A 564 27.28 0.42 -9.19
C ASP A 564 27.76 -1.03 -9.37
N GLU A 565 29.05 -1.26 -9.09
CA GLU A 565 29.74 -2.51 -9.35
C GLU A 565 29.75 -3.40 -8.11
N ALA A 566 28.71 -4.20 -7.88
CA ALA A 566 28.76 -5.25 -6.87
C ALA A 566 28.55 -6.62 -7.50
N THR A 567 29.60 -7.39 -7.61
CA THR A 567 29.64 -8.68 -8.30
C THR A 567 30.07 -9.83 -7.38
N SER A 568 29.90 -9.68 -6.07
CA SER A 568 30.40 -10.62 -5.06
C SER A 568 29.85 -12.06 -5.14
N SER A 569 28.86 -12.31 -6.02
CA SER A 569 28.17 -13.61 -6.10
C SER A 569 28.07 -14.16 -7.55
N ILE A 570 28.95 -13.70 -8.45
CA ILE A 570 28.94 -14.11 -9.87
C ILE A 570 30.12 -15.03 -10.14
N ASP A 571 29.91 -16.09 -10.97
CA ASP A 571 30.99 -16.96 -11.40
C ASP A 571 32.03 -16.21 -12.26
N THR A 572 33.28 -16.63 -12.25
CA THR A 572 34.40 -15.93 -12.89
C THR A 572 34.22 -15.73 -14.40
N ARG A 573 33.52 -16.66 -15.10
CA ARG A 573 33.29 -16.55 -16.54
C ARG A 573 32.26 -15.48 -16.86
N THR A 574 31.15 -15.50 -16.17
CA THR A 574 30.08 -14.48 -16.34
C THR A 574 30.57 -13.11 -15.87
N GLU A 575 31.38 -13.07 -14.84
CA GLU A 575 32.06 -11.87 -14.36
C GLU A 575 32.88 -11.19 -15.45
N ALA A 576 33.70 -11.96 -16.17
CA ALA A 576 34.50 -11.41 -17.29
C ALA A 576 33.61 -10.90 -18.45
N LEU A 577 32.42 -11.47 -18.64
CA LEU A 577 31.44 -10.98 -19.63
C LEU A 577 30.81 -9.66 -19.17
N VAL A 578 30.42 -9.57 -17.92
CA VAL A 578 29.87 -8.35 -17.31
C VAL A 578 30.90 -7.21 -17.40
N GLN A 579 32.15 -7.48 -17.01
CA GLN A 579 33.20 -6.46 -17.07
C GLN A 579 33.42 -5.94 -18.50
N ARG A 580 33.50 -6.84 -19.49
CA ARG A 580 33.63 -6.44 -20.91
C ARG A 580 32.41 -5.65 -21.40
N GLY A 581 31.20 -6.03 -20.96
CA GLY A 581 29.98 -5.30 -21.27
C GLY A 581 29.99 -3.89 -20.67
N MET A 582 30.43 -3.76 -19.42
CA MET A 582 30.59 -2.48 -18.74
C MET A 582 31.64 -1.60 -19.44
N ASP A 583 32.82 -2.15 -19.78
CA ASP A 583 33.88 -1.41 -20.48
C ASP A 583 33.41 -0.93 -21.86
N GLY A 584 32.69 -1.78 -22.62
CA GLY A 584 32.08 -1.40 -23.89
C GLY A 584 31.01 -0.30 -23.75
N LEU A 585 30.19 -0.36 -22.69
CA LEU A 585 29.19 0.65 -22.41
C LEU A 585 29.84 2.00 -22.02
N MET A 586 30.93 1.99 -21.26
CA MET A 586 31.63 3.21 -20.80
C MET A 586 32.44 3.91 -21.90
N TYR A 587 32.79 3.22 -22.97
CA TYR A 587 33.64 3.77 -24.03
C TYR A 587 33.05 5.06 -24.63
N GLY A 588 33.82 6.15 -24.60
CA GLY A 588 33.42 7.46 -25.12
C GLY A 588 32.39 8.23 -24.27
N ARG A 589 32.02 7.74 -23.10
CA ARG A 589 31.02 8.36 -22.22
C ARG A 589 31.61 8.76 -20.86
N THR A 590 31.10 9.83 -20.29
CA THR A 590 31.41 10.19 -18.91
C THR A 590 30.81 9.15 -17.97
N SER A 591 31.64 8.52 -17.15
CA SER A 591 31.18 7.40 -16.32
C SER A 591 31.56 7.58 -14.86
N PHE A 592 30.57 7.51 -13.97
CA PHE A 592 30.74 7.50 -12.52
C PHE A 592 30.55 6.08 -12.02
N VAL A 593 31.60 5.47 -11.49
CA VAL A 593 31.60 4.06 -11.11
C VAL A 593 31.84 3.94 -9.60
N ILE A 594 30.90 3.33 -8.89
CA ILE A 594 31.13 2.88 -7.51
C ILE A 594 31.89 1.56 -7.63
N ALA A 595 33.20 1.65 -7.46
CA ALA A 595 34.08 0.53 -7.74
C ALA A 595 34.28 -0.34 -6.49
N HIS A 596 33.97 -1.62 -6.63
CA HIS A 596 34.26 -2.66 -5.65
C HIS A 596 35.42 -3.57 -6.08
N ARG A 597 36.01 -3.35 -7.27
CA ARG A 597 37.12 -4.15 -7.85
C ARG A 597 38.35 -3.33 -8.12
N LEU A 598 39.49 -3.93 -7.83
CA LEU A 598 40.77 -3.31 -8.08
C LEU A 598 41.03 -3.02 -9.56
N SER A 599 40.57 -3.90 -10.47
CA SER A 599 40.69 -3.71 -11.93
C SER A 599 39.97 -2.47 -12.44
N THR A 600 38.72 -2.27 -12.00
CA THR A 600 37.89 -1.11 -12.37
C THR A 600 38.50 0.19 -11.85
N VAL A 601 38.99 0.17 -10.62
CA VAL A 601 39.65 1.31 -10.00
C VAL A 601 40.92 1.67 -10.75
N ARG A 602 41.78 0.67 -11.06
CA ARG A 602 43.05 0.88 -11.74
C ARG A 602 42.89 1.50 -13.13
N ASN A 603 41.84 1.11 -13.86
CA ASN A 603 41.61 1.56 -15.23
C ASN A 603 40.76 2.85 -15.28
N ALA A 604 40.53 3.52 -14.16
CA ALA A 604 39.80 4.81 -14.11
C ALA A 604 40.76 5.98 -14.40
N ASP A 605 40.27 6.98 -15.16
CA ASP A 605 41.05 8.19 -15.43
C ASP A 605 41.19 9.07 -14.18
N CYS A 606 40.25 8.97 -13.27
CA CYS A 606 40.27 9.68 -12.00
C CYS A 606 39.66 8.80 -10.89
N ILE A 607 40.40 8.65 -9.81
CA ILE A 607 39.95 7.96 -8.60
C ILE A 607 39.64 9.00 -7.55
N VAL A 608 38.48 8.90 -6.92
CA VAL A 608 38.02 9.77 -5.84
C VAL A 608 37.85 8.92 -4.59
N VAL A 609 38.67 9.17 -3.58
CA VAL A 609 38.63 8.46 -2.30
C VAL A 609 37.75 9.23 -1.33
N LEU A 610 36.71 8.55 -0.85
CA LEU A 610 35.72 9.10 0.09
C LEU A 610 35.91 8.47 1.48
N GLU A 611 35.92 9.31 2.51
CA GLU A 611 35.95 8.89 3.90
C GLU A 611 35.03 9.83 4.72
N GLN A 612 34.10 9.28 5.46
CA GLN A 612 33.16 10.02 6.32
C GLN A 612 32.49 11.22 5.60
N GLY A 613 32.08 11.01 4.35
CA GLY A 613 31.37 12.04 3.56
C GLY A 613 32.26 13.13 2.99
N ARG A 614 33.58 12.99 3.01
CA ARG A 614 34.55 13.96 2.44
C ARG A 614 35.41 13.31 1.38
N ILE A 615 35.79 14.07 0.37
CA ILE A 615 36.82 13.66 -0.59
C ILE A 615 38.17 13.92 0.06
N ILE A 616 38.92 12.85 0.37
CA ILE A 616 40.22 12.94 1.02
C ILE A 616 41.41 12.84 0.03
N GLU A 617 41.21 12.10 -1.07
CA GLU A 617 42.23 11.97 -2.12
C GLU A 617 41.55 11.96 -3.49
N ARG A 618 42.29 12.49 -4.47
CA ARG A 618 41.89 12.48 -5.88
C ARG A 618 43.11 12.44 -6.78
N GLY A 619 43.06 11.64 -7.85
CA GLY A 619 44.15 11.51 -8.84
C GLY A 619 44.03 10.25 -9.66
N SER A 620 45.00 10.00 -10.53
CA SER A 620 45.16 8.73 -11.25
C SER A 620 45.66 7.63 -10.32
N HIS A 621 45.62 6.38 -10.78
CA HIS A 621 46.15 5.23 -10.03
C HIS A 621 47.61 5.46 -9.62
N ASP A 622 48.48 5.83 -10.58
CA ASP A 622 49.91 5.97 -10.36
C ASP A 622 50.23 7.13 -9.41
N GLU A 623 49.52 8.26 -9.53
CA GLU A 623 49.66 9.40 -8.62
C GLU A 623 49.31 9.04 -7.18
N LEU A 624 48.19 8.32 -6.98
CA LEU A 624 47.72 7.96 -5.65
C LEU A 624 48.58 6.85 -5.01
N ILE A 625 49.10 5.90 -5.80
CA ILE A 625 50.07 4.91 -5.32
C ILE A 625 51.34 5.58 -4.87
N ALA A 626 51.86 6.58 -5.64
CA ALA A 626 53.05 7.33 -5.29
C ALA A 626 52.89 8.14 -3.99
N LYS A 627 51.72 8.67 -3.71
CA LYS A 627 51.37 9.42 -2.49
C LYS A 627 51.38 8.56 -1.22
N LYS A 628 51.26 7.22 -1.35
CA LYS A 628 51.18 6.26 -0.23
C LYS A 628 50.10 6.63 0.83
N GLY A 629 49.02 7.25 0.42
CA GLY A 629 47.94 7.69 1.27
C GLY A 629 46.86 6.59 1.51
N LYS A 630 45.63 7.01 1.74
CA LYS A 630 44.50 6.09 2.02
C LYS A 630 44.20 5.14 0.84
N TYR A 631 44.31 5.64 -0.40
CA TYR A 631 44.17 4.82 -1.59
C TYR A 631 45.18 3.68 -1.63
N TYR A 632 46.45 3.98 -1.34
CA TYR A 632 47.51 2.97 -1.28
C TYR A 632 47.20 1.89 -0.25
N GLN A 633 46.69 2.29 0.94
CA GLN A 633 46.30 1.34 1.99
C GLN A 633 45.16 0.44 1.54
N LEU A 634 44.11 1.01 0.92
CA LEU A 634 42.98 0.25 0.38
C LEU A 634 43.37 -0.70 -0.75
N TYR A 635 44.32 -0.27 -1.61
CA TYR A 635 44.75 -1.04 -2.76
C TYR A 635 45.67 -2.21 -2.37
N THR A 636 46.60 -2.00 -1.43
CA THR A 636 47.57 -3.02 -0.99
C THR A 636 47.04 -3.94 0.10
N GLY A 637 45.88 -3.66 0.67
CA GLY A 637 45.35 -4.39 1.83
C GLY A 637 46.09 -4.14 3.14
N ASN A 638 47.07 -3.26 3.15
CA ASN A 638 47.80 -2.84 4.34
C ASN A 638 46.96 -1.84 5.13
N LEU A 639 45.95 -2.33 5.85
CA LEU A 639 45.33 -1.58 6.94
C LEU A 639 46.41 -1.44 8.03
N ALA A 640 47.02 -0.26 8.15
CA ALA A 640 47.82 0.03 9.33
C ALA A 640 46.89 -0.17 10.56
N GLU A 641 47.25 -1.12 11.41
CA GLU A 641 46.70 -1.21 12.77
C GLU A 641 47.05 0.12 13.48
N ASN A 642 46.06 0.97 13.68
CA ASN A 642 46.10 2.09 14.61
C ASN A 642 44.96 1.97 15.59
#